data_4d34f43ee44e6c8ee42337df530db4c8
#
_entry.id   4d34f43ee44e6c8ee42337df530db4c8
#
_cell.length_a   1.000
_cell.length_b   1.000
_cell.length_c   1.000
_cell.angle_alpha   90.00
_cell.angle_beta   90.00
_cell.angle_gamma   90.00
#
_symmetry.space_group_name_H-M   'P 1'
#
loop_
_entity.id
_entity.type
_entity.pdbx_description
1 polymer ?
#
loop_
_entity_poly.entity_id
_entity_poly.type
_entity_poly.pdbx_seq_one_letter_code
_entity_poly.pdbx_strand_id
1 'polypeptide(L)'
;MTEQVNLGGAWRMREADSQTWHSAHVPGSVYADLMADGTMPDPFWRENELDAFERMKKDYVYQRTFTVTEAQLAHAHVELVCEGLDTLAHVSLNGREIAFADNMHITWVWDVKEQLHAGENTLEIRFDSPILYCAKKAEEAPGWESSDATPGFRHLRKAHCMFGWDWGPRLPDAGIWRPIFLRTWDTARLENALMLQAHHDGVVDVTIRPEIAGESAWSAEITAPDGEVLTLPETTAAEQVIAIQNPQLWWPNGLGKQPLYRVTVRLATGDTRVWRIGLRTMTVSREKDEWGEEFCHVVNGMKVFAMGADYIPEDNILARVTPERTRHLLEDCKAANFNAIRVWGGGYYPDDAFYDICDELGLMVWQDLMYACAFYDLTPDFERSIRVETHQNVARLRHHASLALICGNNEMEMFMAGANSALINHRTWEFVPTYPHHITDYVKMFEYILPAIVKETAPQTYWWPASPSSGGNFDAPNDENRGDNHYWDVWHGEKPFTEYRKFFFRYASEFGFQSFPCLKSVEQFTLPDDRNIFSRVMERHQRNQAANGKILSYLSQTFRYPNSFDDLLYASQLMQAEAIRYGVEHWRRNRGRCMGAIIWQLNDIWPVASWASIDYYGRWKALHYAAKRFFAPVMISAEEEGELSQNPKINEYHPAPLEKSFRLNVCNETLRDVTGEVVWALRTPDGEIVRQNQQTLTIPAMSAKWLDKVDCADASLTGHYVSFAFVVDNVAVSEGTCIFCAPKHFEFIDPRLTVETHGDTIIVTSHAYAKQVWLESEDADLLLDDNAFDMNPGTKVVRVVRGSAEKVRGRSVWDLGR
;
A
#
# COMPACT_ATOMS: atom_id res chain seq x y z
N MET A 1 26.73 -1.23 30.59
CA MET A 1 25.34 -1.16 30.10
C MET A 1 25.27 0.00 29.15
N THR A 2 24.49 -0.17 28.07
CA THR A 2 24.19 0.94 27.14
C THR A 2 23.18 1.87 27.81
N GLU A 3 23.46 3.16 27.88
CA GLU A 3 22.54 4.21 28.34
C GLU A 3 22.15 5.11 27.18
N GLN A 4 20.87 5.58 27.14
CA GLN A 4 20.41 6.55 26.16
C GLN A 4 19.91 7.83 26.82
N VAL A 5 20.35 8.98 26.30
CA VAL A 5 19.88 10.30 26.68
C VAL A 5 19.05 10.86 25.54
N ASN A 6 17.74 10.90 25.73
CA ASN A 6 16.81 11.41 24.71
C ASN A 6 17.05 12.90 24.43
N LEU A 7 17.27 13.23 23.16
CA LEU A 7 17.38 14.60 22.67
C LEU A 7 16.13 15.05 21.89
N GLY A 8 15.08 14.25 21.83
CA GLY A 8 13.77 14.62 21.29
C GLY A 8 12.99 15.60 22.20
N GLY A 9 11.82 16.04 21.78
CA GLY A 9 10.94 16.98 22.49
C GLY A 9 11.13 18.41 22.04
N ALA A 10 11.23 19.38 22.96
CA ALA A 10 11.26 20.80 22.63
C ALA A 10 12.61 21.23 22.03
N TRP A 11 12.52 21.85 20.86
CA TRP A 11 13.60 22.51 20.13
C TRP A 11 13.17 23.91 19.72
N ARG A 12 14.05 24.64 19.06
CA ARG A 12 13.74 25.88 18.35
C ARG A 12 14.24 25.79 16.90
N MET A 13 13.53 26.44 15.99
CA MET A 13 13.84 26.42 14.58
C MET A 13 13.77 27.84 14.01
N ARG A 14 14.54 28.16 12.98
CA ARG A 14 14.47 29.39 12.20
C ARG A 14 14.89 29.15 10.75
N GLU A 15 14.50 30.08 9.86
CA GLU A 15 15.17 30.20 8.56
C GLU A 15 16.65 30.56 8.78
N ALA A 16 17.56 30.04 7.96
CA ALA A 16 19.00 30.23 8.17
C ALA A 16 19.43 31.68 8.09
N ASP A 17 18.77 32.46 7.24
CA ASP A 17 19.01 33.91 7.04
C ASP A 17 18.20 34.81 7.99
N SER A 18 17.34 34.26 8.83
CA SER A 18 16.52 34.99 9.80
C SER A 18 17.11 34.94 11.21
N GLN A 19 16.73 35.92 12.03
CA GLN A 19 17.03 35.95 13.48
C GLN A 19 15.79 35.53 14.32
N THR A 20 14.64 35.35 13.70
CA THR A 20 13.41 35.00 14.37
C THR A 20 13.36 33.48 14.62
N TRP A 21 13.28 33.11 15.88
CA TRP A 21 13.12 31.71 16.28
C TRP A 21 11.66 31.34 16.48
N HIS A 22 11.29 30.16 16.01
CA HIS A 22 10.01 29.50 16.19
C HIS A 22 10.17 28.33 17.15
N SER A 23 9.12 27.95 17.85
CA SER A 23 9.09 26.71 18.61
C SER A 23 9.09 25.52 17.64
N ALA A 24 9.83 24.46 17.97
CA ALA A 24 9.90 23.24 17.21
C ALA A 24 9.78 22.01 18.11
N HIS A 25 9.33 20.90 17.54
CA HIS A 25 9.22 19.61 18.22
C HIS A 25 9.95 18.51 17.43
N VAL A 26 10.72 17.68 18.12
CA VAL A 26 11.47 16.58 17.51
C VAL A 26 11.09 15.25 18.19
N PRO A 27 10.75 14.18 17.42
CA PRO A 27 10.64 14.13 15.96
C PRO A 27 9.61 15.09 15.40
N GLY A 28 9.92 15.69 14.21
CA GLY A 28 9.08 16.69 13.58
C GLY A 28 9.63 17.12 12.22
N SER A 29 9.08 18.20 11.70
CA SER A 29 9.50 18.77 10.41
C SER A 29 9.21 20.26 10.33
N VAL A 30 9.82 20.95 9.37
CA VAL A 30 9.64 22.38 9.16
C VAL A 30 8.18 22.74 8.95
N TYR A 31 7.47 22.02 8.09
CA TYR A 31 6.04 22.30 7.86
C TYR A 31 5.20 22.08 9.12
N ALA A 32 5.44 20.99 9.85
CA ALA A 32 4.71 20.70 11.08
C ALA A 32 4.92 21.79 12.13
N ASP A 33 6.16 22.25 12.32
CA ASP A 33 6.51 23.28 13.30
C ASP A 33 5.96 24.66 12.92
N LEU A 34 6.05 25.07 11.64
CA LEU A 34 5.48 26.34 11.16
C LEU A 34 3.95 26.38 11.27
N MET A 35 3.28 25.25 11.07
CA MET A 35 1.83 25.16 11.29
C MET A 35 1.47 25.24 12.77
N ALA A 36 2.21 24.53 13.62
CA ALA A 36 1.99 24.53 15.07
C ALA A 36 2.24 25.92 15.68
N ASP A 37 3.19 26.68 15.14
CA ASP A 37 3.49 28.06 15.53
C ASP A 37 2.50 29.08 14.92
N GLY A 38 1.63 28.67 14.01
CA GLY A 38 0.62 29.51 13.37
C GLY A 38 1.16 30.45 12.28
N THR A 39 2.41 30.28 11.86
CA THR A 39 3.08 31.10 10.81
C THR A 39 2.85 30.56 9.41
N MET A 40 2.37 29.33 9.28
CA MET A 40 2.00 28.72 8.01
C MET A 40 0.57 28.13 8.11
N PRO A 41 -0.32 28.40 7.15
CA PRO A 41 -1.61 27.71 7.06
C PRO A 41 -1.41 26.25 6.64
N ASP A 42 -2.43 25.41 6.85
CA ASP A 42 -2.39 24.02 6.39
C ASP A 42 -2.19 23.97 4.87
N PRO A 43 -1.12 23.33 4.37
CA PRO A 43 -0.82 23.26 2.95
C PRO A 43 -1.85 22.43 2.15
N PHE A 44 -2.66 21.61 2.82
CA PHE A 44 -3.72 20.81 2.19
C PHE A 44 -5.01 21.60 1.95
N TRP A 45 -5.13 22.82 2.50
CA TRP A 45 -6.27 23.68 2.28
C TRP A 45 -6.16 24.41 0.94
N ARG A 46 -7.07 24.11 0.01
CA ARG A 46 -7.20 24.73 -1.31
C ARG A 46 -5.88 24.69 -2.10
N GLU A 47 -5.25 25.86 -2.31
CA GLU A 47 -4.01 26.01 -3.08
C GLU A 47 -2.80 26.39 -2.20
N ASN A 48 -2.87 26.22 -0.88
CA ASN A 48 -1.80 26.58 0.06
C ASN A 48 -0.50 25.78 -0.16
N GLU A 49 -0.57 24.66 -0.87
CA GLU A 49 0.60 23.90 -1.33
C GLU A 49 1.62 24.82 -2.02
N LEU A 50 1.15 25.82 -2.78
CA LEU A 50 2.01 26.73 -3.54
C LEU A 50 2.88 27.61 -2.64
N ASP A 51 2.29 28.16 -1.58
CA ASP A 51 3.04 28.95 -0.59
C ASP A 51 4.00 28.09 0.22
N ALA A 52 3.57 26.91 0.63
CA ALA A 52 4.41 25.95 1.35
C ALA A 52 5.64 25.52 0.51
N PHE A 53 5.45 25.26 -0.79
CA PHE A 53 6.56 24.96 -1.70
C PHE A 53 7.58 26.09 -1.78
N GLU A 54 7.13 27.36 -1.89
CA GLU A 54 8.04 28.52 -1.94
C GLU A 54 8.86 28.68 -0.64
N ARG A 55 8.25 28.36 0.53
CA ARG A 55 8.94 28.40 1.83
C ARG A 55 10.10 27.43 1.89
N MET A 56 9.97 26.23 1.28
CA MET A 56 11.03 25.21 1.30
C MET A 56 12.20 25.50 0.33
N LYS A 57 12.18 26.61 -0.40
CA LYS A 57 13.36 27.15 -1.10
C LYS A 57 14.39 27.81 -0.17
N LYS A 58 14.17 27.78 1.14
CA LYS A 58 15.07 28.30 2.16
C LYS A 58 15.73 27.18 2.94
N ASP A 59 16.88 27.49 3.52
CA ASP A 59 17.54 26.63 4.50
C ASP A 59 16.94 26.87 5.88
N TYR A 60 16.91 25.82 6.71
CA TYR A 60 16.38 25.89 8.08
C TYR A 60 17.40 25.40 9.10
N VAL A 61 17.39 26.01 10.30
CA VAL A 61 18.29 25.66 11.40
C VAL A 61 17.46 25.22 12.60
N TYR A 62 17.68 24.00 13.07
CA TYR A 62 17.19 23.48 14.34
C TYR A 62 18.26 23.59 15.41
N GLN A 63 17.89 23.98 16.62
CA GLN A 63 18.85 24.11 17.72
C GLN A 63 18.25 23.67 19.04
N ARG A 64 19.05 22.99 19.84
CA ARG A 64 18.72 22.58 21.22
C ARG A 64 19.93 22.65 22.11
N THR A 65 19.73 23.10 23.37
CA THR A 65 20.68 22.94 24.46
C THR A 65 20.30 21.71 25.29
N PHE A 66 21.33 21.01 25.80
CA PHE A 66 21.17 19.82 26.63
C PHE A 66 22.34 19.66 27.57
N THR A 67 22.17 18.93 28.66
CA THR A 67 23.19 18.72 29.68
C THR A 67 23.80 17.33 29.56
N VAL A 68 25.12 17.25 29.62
CA VAL A 68 25.90 16.00 29.70
C VAL A 68 26.61 15.94 31.05
N THR A 69 26.54 14.80 31.71
CA THR A 69 27.19 14.58 33.02
C THR A 69 28.63 14.07 32.87
N GLU A 70 29.45 14.26 33.88
CA GLU A 70 30.78 13.65 33.93
C GLU A 70 30.74 12.12 33.87
N ALA A 71 29.70 11.50 34.46
CA ALA A 71 29.48 10.06 34.38
C ALA A 71 29.26 9.58 32.96
N GLN A 72 28.47 10.29 32.17
CA GLN A 72 28.22 9.97 30.74
C GLN A 72 29.51 10.12 29.91
N LEU A 73 30.30 11.16 30.14
CA LEU A 73 31.59 11.35 29.46
C LEU A 73 32.66 10.32 29.89
N ALA A 74 32.51 9.69 31.06
CA ALA A 74 33.43 8.66 31.51
C ALA A 74 33.33 7.34 30.72
N HIS A 75 32.22 7.11 30.01
CA HIS A 75 32.10 5.93 29.16
C HIS A 75 33.11 5.92 28.00
N ALA A 76 33.47 4.73 27.53
CA ALA A 76 34.44 4.58 26.44
C ALA A 76 33.94 5.21 25.14
N HIS A 77 32.65 5.05 24.86
CA HIS A 77 31.97 5.56 23.66
C HIS A 77 30.81 6.48 24.05
N VAL A 78 30.72 7.64 23.39
CA VAL A 78 29.59 8.57 23.48
C VAL A 78 29.19 8.95 22.08
N GLU A 79 28.09 8.39 21.62
CA GLU A 79 27.63 8.49 20.24
C GLU A 79 26.38 9.38 20.12
N LEU A 80 26.35 10.28 19.13
CA LEU A 80 25.12 10.92 18.67
C LEU A 80 24.46 10.01 17.65
N VAL A 81 23.22 9.62 17.92
CA VAL A 81 22.40 8.77 17.06
C VAL A 81 21.24 9.58 16.52
N CYS A 82 21.12 9.66 15.20
CA CYS A 82 19.98 10.27 14.49
C CYS A 82 19.33 9.20 13.61
N GLU A 83 18.17 8.72 14.00
CA GLU A 83 17.48 7.64 13.27
C GLU A 83 16.88 8.11 11.93
N GLY A 84 16.76 9.43 11.73
CA GLY A 84 16.34 10.01 10.46
C GLY A 84 16.50 11.51 10.41
N LEU A 85 17.33 11.99 9.47
CA LEU A 85 17.49 13.40 9.12
C LEU A 85 16.99 13.61 7.67
N ASP A 86 16.02 14.48 7.45
CA ASP A 86 15.43 14.74 6.14
C ASP A 86 15.82 16.13 5.65
N THR A 87 16.85 16.29 4.83
CA THR A 87 17.71 15.27 4.22
C THR A 87 19.15 15.73 4.24
N LEU A 88 19.47 16.93 3.67
CA LEU A 88 20.81 17.52 3.58
C LEU A 88 21.10 18.27 4.88
N ALA A 89 21.69 17.57 5.84
CA ALA A 89 21.81 18.06 7.20
C ALA A 89 23.27 18.27 7.63
N HIS A 90 23.65 19.51 7.93
CA HIS A 90 24.93 19.89 8.56
C HIS A 90 24.77 19.83 10.07
N VAL A 91 25.43 18.91 10.72
CA VAL A 91 25.36 18.70 12.18
C VAL A 91 26.51 19.40 12.87
N SER A 92 26.20 20.31 13.79
CA SER A 92 27.17 21.07 14.56
C SER A 92 26.98 20.86 16.07
N LEU A 93 28.06 20.65 16.79
CA LEU A 93 28.07 20.50 18.23
C LEU A 93 29.00 21.56 18.84
N ASN A 94 28.47 22.36 19.78
CA ASN A 94 29.16 23.44 20.42
C ASN A 94 29.82 24.44 19.44
N GLY A 95 29.12 24.74 18.33
CA GLY A 95 29.53 25.66 17.28
C GLY A 95 30.58 25.12 16.30
N ARG A 96 30.88 23.80 16.36
CA ARG A 96 31.76 23.14 15.40
C ARG A 96 30.98 22.15 14.59
N GLU A 97 31.04 22.21 13.25
CA GLU A 97 30.50 21.18 12.38
C GLU A 97 31.25 19.86 12.56
N ILE A 98 30.50 18.79 12.79
CA ILE A 98 31.01 17.45 13.09
C ILE A 98 30.67 16.42 12.02
N ALA A 99 29.57 16.66 11.27
CA ALA A 99 29.07 15.69 10.30
C ALA A 99 28.13 16.32 9.26
N PHE A 100 27.95 15.62 8.14
CA PHE A 100 26.97 15.90 7.10
C PHE A 100 26.18 14.64 6.79
N ALA A 101 24.85 14.75 6.69
CA ALA A 101 23.93 13.70 6.27
C ALA A 101 23.25 14.09 4.96
N ASP A 102 23.03 13.11 4.05
CA ASP A 102 22.45 13.30 2.72
C ASP A 102 21.42 12.24 2.33
N ASN A 103 20.95 11.45 3.30
CA ASN A 103 20.03 10.34 3.10
C ASN A 103 19.06 10.21 4.28
N MET A 104 17.75 10.39 4.04
CA MET A 104 16.73 10.31 5.09
C MET A 104 16.44 8.88 5.57
N HIS A 105 16.87 7.87 4.81
CA HIS A 105 16.57 6.45 5.08
C HIS A 105 17.63 5.75 5.93
N ILE A 106 18.67 6.47 6.35
CA ILE A 106 19.81 5.96 7.12
C ILE A 106 19.72 6.42 8.57
N THR A 107 20.04 5.52 9.48
CA THR A 107 20.38 5.88 10.87
C THR A 107 21.84 6.32 10.91
N TRP A 108 22.06 7.58 11.24
CA TRP A 108 23.39 8.18 11.37
C TRP A 108 23.92 8.03 12.79
N VAL A 109 25.16 7.61 12.91
CA VAL A 109 25.85 7.41 14.20
C VAL A 109 27.24 8.02 14.15
N TRP A 110 27.53 8.96 15.04
CA TRP A 110 28.83 9.61 15.14
C TRP A 110 29.35 9.56 16.57
N ASP A 111 30.62 9.18 16.76
CA ASP A 111 31.30 9.37 18.03
C ASP A 111 31.55 10.87 18.29
N VAL A 112 31.01 11.39 19.37
CA VAL A 112 31.03 12.81 19.72
C VAL A 112 31.65 13.09 21.05
N LYS A 113 32.30 12.08 21.64
CA LYS A 113 32.87 12.18 23.00
C LYS A 113 33.83 13.36 23.15
N GLU A 114 34.71 13.57 22.15
CA GLU A 114 35.71 14.66 22.20
C GLU A 114 35.10 16.06 21.97
N GLN A 115 33.88 16.15 21.41
CA GLN A 115 33.18 17.41 21.13
C GLN A 115 32.27 17.83 22.27
N LEU A 116 32.01 16.94 23.24
CA LEU A 116 31.17 17.18 24.40
C LEU A 116 31.99 17.62 25.62
N HIS A 117 31.34 18.35 26.51
CA HIS A 117 31.88 18.68 27.84
C HIS A 117 30.81 18.50 28.91
N ALA A 118 31.23 18.33 30.15
CA ALA A 118 30.31 18.27 31.27
C ALA A 118 29.57 19.60 31.45
N GLY A 119 28.27 19.53 31.67
CA GLY A 119 27.41 20.69 31.73
C GLY A 119 26.63 20.92 30.45
N GLU A 120 26.31 22.17 30.11
CA GLU A 120 25.47 22.54 29.01
C GLU A 120 26.20 22.42 27.66
N ASN A 121 25.60 21.75 26.68
CA ASN A 121 26.07 21.62 25.31
C ASN A 121 25.00 22.11 24.36
N THR A 122 25.37 22.55 23.16
CA THR A 122 24.46 23.03 22.11
C THR A 122 24.60 22.16 20.86
N LEU A 123 23.50 21.55 20.45
CA LEU A 123 23.38 20.85 19.16
C LEU A 123 22.62 21.73 18.19
N GLU A 124 23.19 21.92 16.99
CA GLU A 124 22.58 22.65 15.89
C GLU A 124 22.62 21.78 14.63
N ILE A 125 21.47 21.70 13.92
CA ILE A 125 21.36 20.97 12.67
C ILE A 125 20.77 21.94 11.63
N ARG A 126 21.54 22.25 10.58
CA ARG A 126 21.08 23.06 9.44
C ARG A 126 20.70 22.14 8.30
N PHE A 127 19.51 22.32 7.80
CA PHE A 127 18.99 21.65 6.60
C PHE A 127 19.05 22.58 5.41
N ASP A 128 19.76 22.17 4.35
CA ASP A 128 19.75 22.88 3.07
C ASP A 128 18.45 22.61 2.31
N SER A 129 18.03 23.56 1.48
CA SER A 129 16.81 23.45 0.69
C SER A 129 16.85 22.25 -0.27
N PRO A 130 15.96 21.27 -0.15
CA PRO A 130 15.89 20.16 -1.09
C PRO A 130 15.50 20.60 -2.50
N ILE A 131 14.71 21.66 -2.63
CA ILE A 131 14.25 22.21 -3.92
C ILE A 131 15.41 22.82 -4.68
N LEU A 132 16.20 23.70 -4.03
CA LEU A 132 17.34 24.37 -4.69
C LEU A 132 18.46 23.38 -5.02
N TYR A 133 18.69 22.39 -4.14
CA TYR A 133 19.64 21.32 -4.41
C TYR A 133 19.25 20.49 -5.62
N CYS A 134 18.00 20.00 -5.68
CA CYS A 134 17.50 19.20 -6.79
C CYS A 134 17.52 19.98 -8.11
N ALA A 135 17.09 21.24 -8.11
CA ALA A 135 17.13 22.10 -9.30
C ALA A 135 18.55 22.26 -9.86
N LYS A 136 19.52 22.51 -8.98
CA LYS A 136 20.93 22.59 -9.36
C LYS A 136 21.45 21.26 -9.93
N LYS A 137 21.11 20.13 -9.28
CA LYS A 137 21.54 18.79 -9.72
C LYS A 137 20.92 18.38 -11.05
N ALA A 138 19.67 18.74 -11.30
CA ALA A 138 19.02 18.50 -12.59
C ALA A 138 19.74 19.19 -13.75
N GLU A 139 20.30 20.38 -13.52
CA GLU A 139 21.09 21.12 -14.52
C GLU A 139 22.50 20.49 -14.70
N GLU A 140 23.15 20.09 -13.59
CA GLU A 140 24.52 19.54 -13.61
C GLU A 140 24.59 18.12 -14.24
N ALA A 141 23.60 17.28 -13.96
CA ALA A 141 23.54 15.89 -14.39
C ALA A 141 22.12 15.53 -14.83
N PRO A 142 21.71 15.92 -16.06
CA PRO A 142 20.37 15.62 -16.57
C PRO A 142 20.20 14.11 -16.80
N GLY A 143 18.99 13.59 -16.59
CA GLY A 143 18.60 12.20 -16.78
C GLY A 143 17.10 12.06 -16.81
N TRP A 144 16.61 10.87 -17.10
CA TRP A 144 15.19 10.62 -17.08
C TRP A 144 14.67 10.43 -15.64
N GLU A 145 13.56 11.05 -15.38
CA GLU A 145 12.78 10.92 -14.14
C GLU A 145 11.32 11.29 -14.44
N SER A 146 10.38 10.82 -13.60
CA SER A 146 8.96 11.15 -13.78
C SER A 146 8.72 12.65 -13.79
N SER A 147 7.98 13.13 -14.80
CA SER A 147 7.59 14.54 -14.92
C SER A 147 6.51 14.98 -13.92
N ASP A 148 5.94 14.06 -13.17
CA ASP A 148 4.95 14.36 -12.14
C ASP A 148 5.58 15.05 -10.93
N ALA A 149 6.85 14.75 -10.66
CA ALA A 149 7.63 15.32 -9.58
C ALA A 149 8.43 16.58 -10.00
N THR A 150 8.94 17.30 -9.01
CA THR A 150 9.90 18.40 -9.21
C THR A 150 11.21 17.83 -9.76
N PRO A 151 11.79 18.41 -10.84
CA PRO A 151 13.01 17.89 -11.43
C PRO A 151 14.19 17.77 -10.46
N GLY A 152 15.01 16.73 -10.65
CA GLY A 152 16.22 16.48 -9.86
C GLY A 152 15.99 15.65 -8.59
N PHE A 153 14.77 15.21 -8.31
CA PHE A 153 14.48 14.40 -7.10
C PHE A 153 15.33 13.13 -7.03
N ARG A 154 15.71 12.55 -8.17
CA ARG A 154 16.55 11.36 -8.26
C ARG A 154 17.95 11.51 -7.67
N HIS A 155 18.42 12.73 -7.49
CA HIS A 155 19.75 13.05 -6.92
C HIS A 155 19.75 13.12 -5.40
N LEU A 156 18.60 12.96 -4.75
CA LEU A 156 18.47 13.05 -3.30
C LEU A 156 17.80 11.78 -2.75
N ARG A 157 18.43 11.15 -1.76
CA ARG A 157 17.86 10.00 -1.07
C ARG A 157 16.78 10.44 -0.07
N LYS A 158 15.62 10.80 -0.60
CA LYS A 158 14.44 11.30 0.09
C LYS A 158 13.20 10.65 -0.49
N ALA A 159 12.12 10.56 0.28
CA ALA A 159 10.82 10.08 -0.23
C ALA A 159 10.44 10.86 -1.49
N HIS A 160 10.48 10.21 -2.65
CA HIS A 160 10.35 10.86 -3.97
C HIS A 160 8.98 11.51 -4.15
N CYS A 161 7.92 10.89 -3.60
CA CYS A 161 6.56 11.41 -3.66
C CYS A 161 6.39 12.78 -2.99
N MET A 162 7.29 13.20 -2.09
CA MET A 162 7.27 14.54 -1.51
C MET A 162 7.56 15.65 -2.53
N PHE A 163 8.25 15.31 -3.63
CA PHE A 163 8.51 16.24 -4.74
C PHE A 163 7.32 16.38 -5.70
N GLY A 164 6.22 15.69 -5.42
CA GLY A 164 5.03 15.56 -6.24
C GLY A 164 4.93 14.19 -6.89
N TRP A 165 3.72 13.78 -7.19
CA TRP A 165 3.39 12.60 -7.96
C TRP A 165 2.03 12.80 -8.63
N ASP A 166 1.60 11.89 -9.50
CA ASP A 166 0.28 12.01 -10.15
C ASP A 166 -0.91 11.77 -9.19
N TRP A 167 -0.61 11.63 -7.89
CA TRP A 167 -1.53 11.60 -6.75
C TRP A 167 -1.03 12.42 -5.55
N GLY A 168 0.21 12.90 -5.55
CA GLY A 168 0.89 13.56 -4.43
C GLY A 168 1.11 15.06 -4.62
N PRO A 169 1.13 15.85 -3.53
CA PRO A 169 1.45 17.27 -3.58
C PRO A 169 2.97 17.48 -3.73
N ARG A 170 3.38 18.67 -4.17
CA ARG A 170 4.78 19.08 -4.18
C ARG A 170 5.10 19.78 -2.86
N LEU A 171 5.40 18.98 -1.84
CA LEU A 171 5.69 19.44 -0.49
C LEU A 171 6.94 18.71 0.07
N PRO A 172 8.14 18.94 -0.53
CA PRO A 172 9.36 18.34 0.00
C PRO A 172 9.73 19.04 1.32
N ASP A 173 9.45 18.38 2.44
CA ASP A 173 9.71 18.88 3.79
C ASP A 173 11.18 18.72 4.18
N ALA A 174 11.57 19.21 5.38
CA ALA A 174 12.87 18.99 5.97
C ALA A 174 12.76 18.89 7.50
N GLY A 175 13.67 18.18 8.15
CA GLY A 175 13.67 18.13 9.61
C GLY A 175 14.27 16.87 10.22
N ILE A 176 14.16 16.78 11.53
CA ILE A 176 14.58 15.62 12.34
C ILE A 176 13.33 14.74 12.51
N TRP A 177 13.07 13.88 11.53
CA TRP A 177 11.78 13.20 11.40
C TRP A 177 11.65 11.89 12.19
N ARG A 178 12.78 11.38 12.74
CA ARG A 178 12.87 10.21 13.62
C ARG A 178 13.61 10.53 14.90
N PRO A 179 13.62 9.61 15.89
CA PRO A 179 14.31 9.84 17.17
C PRO A 179 15.76 10.27 17.05
N ILE A 180 16.18 11.14 17.99
CA ILE A 180 17.57 11.59 18.17
C ILE A 180 17.95 11.50 19.63
N PHE A 181 19.14 10.92 19.92
CA PHE A 181 19.61 10.70 21.28
C PHE A 181 21.13 10.56 21.34
N LEU A 182 21.71 10.78 22.54
CA LEU A 182 23.06 10.30 22.84
C LEU A 182 22.97 8.85 23.34
N ARG A 183 23.94 8.05 22.94
CA ARG A 183 24.11 6.68 23.39
C ARG A 183 25.49 6.50 23.96
N THR A 184 25.62 5.95 25.21
CA THR A 184 26.89 5.68 25.85
C THR A 184 27.05 4.18 26.11
N TRP A 185 28.25 3.68 25.95
CA TRP A 185 28.58 2.29 26.20
C TRP A 185 30.11 2.11 26.38
N ASP A 186 30.56 0.97 26.96
CA ASP A 186 31.97 0.74 27.26
C ASP A 186 32.55 -0.44 26.47
N THR A 187 32.19 -1.67 26.83
CA THR A 187 32.89 -2.88 26.37
C THR A 187 32.23 -3.51 25.16
N ALA A 188 30.89 -3.63 25.19
CA ALA A 188 30.12 -4.26 24.11
C ALA A 188 28.69 -3.76 24.09
N ARG A 189 28.12 -3.78 22.89
CA ARG A 189 26.74 -3.37 22.62
C ARG A 189 26.11 -4.35 21.64
N LEU A 190 24.85 -4.74 21.88
CA LEU A 190 24.06 -5.56 20.98
C LEU A 190 23.46 -4.68 19.88
N GLU A 191 23.91 -4.85 18.65
CA GLU A 191 23.44 -4.06 17.50
C GLU A 191 22.17 -4.66 16.89
N ASN A 192 22.16 -5.96 16.64
CA ASN A 192 21.06 -6.69 16.04
C ASN A 192 21.21 -8.20 16.31
N ALA A 193 20.32 -9.01 15.74
CA ALA A 193 20.46 -10.46 15.64
C ALA A 193 19.89 -10.99 14.33
N LEU A 194 20.60 -11.86 13.66
CA LEU A 194 20.08 -12.62 12.54
C LEU A 194 19.46 -13.92 13.08
N MET A 195 18.20 -14.19 12.73
CA MET A 195 17.45 -15.38 13.12
C MET A 195 17.10 -16.18 11.87
N LEU A 196 17.65 -17.39 11.78
CA LEU A 196 17.40 -18.30 10.65
C LEU A 196 16.51 -19.44 11.10
N GLN A 197 15.62 -19.90 10.24
CA GLN A 197 14.68 -20.99 10.52
C GLN A 197 14.93 -22.15 9.58
N ALA A 198 15.11 -23.36 10.15
CA ALA A 198 15.12 -24.61 9.41
C ALA A 198 13.91 -25.45 9.82
N HIS A 199 13.00 -25.69 8.88
CA HIS A 199 11.74 -26.40 9.13
C HIS A 199 11.89 -27.87 8.79
N HIS A 200 11.53 -28.73 9.75
CA HIS A 200 11.47 -30.18 9.64
C HIS A 200 10.10 -30.67 10.06
N ASP A 201 9.80 -31.98 9.89
CA ASP A 201 8.54 -32.56 10.33
C ASP A 201 8.37 -32.43 11.87
N GLY A 202 7.46 -31.51 12.27
CA GLY A 202 7.12 -31.27 13.67
C GLY A 202 8.16 -30.47 14.48
N VAL A 203 9.22 -29.94 13.84
CA VAL A 203 10.28 -29.18 14.52
C VAL A 203 10.71 -27.98 13.69
N VAL A 204 11.01 -26.86 14.35
CA VAL A 204 11.72 -25.73 13.74
C VAL A 204 13.00 -25.45 14.52
N ASP A 205 14.13 -25.57 13.86
CA ASP A 205 15.42 -25.12 14.40
C ASP A 205 15.59 -23.64 14.14
N VAL A 206 15.72 -22.86 15.21
CA VAL A 206 16.00 -21.39 15.15
C VAL A 206 17.47 -21.18 15.47
N THR A 207 18.24 -20.72 14.49
CA THR A 207 19.63 -20.29 14.67
C THR A 207 19.65 -18.80 15.00
N ILE A 208 20.26 -18.41 16.11
CA ILE A 208 20.41 -17.02 16.55
C ILE A 208 21.88 -16.62 16.39
N ARG A 209 22.15 -15.57 15.64
CA ARG A 209 23.48 -14.93 15.45
C ARG A 209 23.38 -13.47 15.88
N PRO A 210 23.85 -13.12 17.09
CA PRO A 210 23.87 -11.74 17.54
C PRO A 210 24.94 -10.94 16.77
N GLU A 211 24.62 -9.70 16.45
CA GLU A 211 25.55 -8.71 15.91
C GLU A 211 25.99 -7.82 17.06
N ILE A 212 27.26 -7.93 17.47
CA ILE A 212 27.81 -7.31 18.68
C ILE A 212 28.92 -6.36 18.29
N ALA A 213 28.80 -5.08 18.65
CA ALA A 213 29.94 -4.16 18.69
C ALA A 213 30.77 -4.42 19.92
N GLY A 214 32.10 -4.68 19.78
CA GLY A 214 32.97 -5.10 20.84
C GLY A 214 32.93 -6.61 21.13
N GLU A 215 33.34 -7.05 22.32
CA GLU A 215 33.39 -8.45 22.71
C GLU A 215 32.57 -8.71 23.97
N SER A 216 31.64 -9.67 23.93
CA SER A 216 30.87 -10.12 25.09
C SER A 216 30.39 -11.55 24.91
N ALA A 217 30.25 -12.30 25.97
CA ALA A 217 29.41 -13.49 26.01
C ALA A 217 27.95 -13.06 25.92
N TRP A 218 27.10 -13.96 25.39
CA TRP A 218 25.68 -13.71 25.21
C TRP A 218 24.83 -14.96 25.48
N SER A 219 23.58 -14.74 25.85
CA SER A 219 22.58 -15.78 26.05
C SER A 219 21.29 -15.37 25.32
N ALA A 220 20.39 -16.32 25.09
CA ALA A 220 19.10 -16.03 24.54
C ALA A 220 17.96 -16.83 25.19
N GLU A 221 16.76 -16.32 25.04
CA GLU A 221 15.50 -16.90 25.48
C GLU A 221 14.45 -16.75 24.40
N ILE A 222 13.71 -17.84 24.11
CA ILE A 222 12.54 -17.80 23.25
C ILE A 222 11.31 -18.11 24.09
N THR A 223 10.36 -17.17 24.14
CA THR A 223 9.05 -17.38 24.75
C THR A 223 8.05 -17.67 23.67
N ALA A 224 7.42 -18.85 23.72
CA ALA A 224 6.38 -19.27 22.79
C ALA A 224 5.04 -18.54 23.06
N PRO A 225 4.09 -18.53 22.11
CA PRO A 225 2.79 -17.87 22.27
C PRO A 225 1.93 -18.40 23.43
N ASP A 226 2.14 -19.63 23.85
CA ASP A 226 1.48 -20.28 25.01
C ASP A 226 2.20 -20.06 26.34
N GLY A 227 3.34 -19.33 26.30
CA GLY A 227 4.13 -18.98 27.48
C GLY A 227 5.26 -19.97 27.82
N GLU A 228 5.45 -21.04 27.06
CA GLU A 228 6.63 -21.90 27.23
C GLU A 228 7.92 -21.09 26.97
N VAL A 229 8.93 -21.29 27.82
CA VAL A 229 10.21 -20.59 27.75
C VAL A 229 11.32 -21.57 27.47
N LEU A 230 12.01 -21.36 26.35
CA LEU A 230 13.18 -22.10 25.93
C LEU A 230 14.41 -21.21 26.11
N THR A 231 15.49 -21.72 26.73
CA THR A 231 16.68 -20.94 27.05
C THR A 231 17.94 -21.51 26.38
N LEU A 232 18.78 -20.59 25.89
CA LEU A 232 20.13 -20.87 25.44
C LEU A 232 21.13 -20.34 26.45
N PRO A 233 22.10 -21.18 26.88
CA PRO A 233 23.08 -20.79 27.91
C PRO A 233 24.00 -19.69 27.41
N GLU A 234 24.67 -19.03 28.34
CA GLU A 234 25.70 -18.04 28.02
C GLU A 234 26.85 -18.68 27.25
N THR A 235 27.30 -18.01 26.17
CA THR A 235 28.40 -18.47 25.30
C THR A 235 29.11 -17.30 24.65
N THR A 236 30.30 -17.55 24.10
CA THR A 236 31.02 -16.67 23.17
C THR A 236 31.01 -17.18 21.75
N ALA A 237 30.24 -18.25 21.45
CA ALA A 237 30.08 -18.76 20.10
C ALA A 237 29.38 -17.71 19.19
N ALA A 238 29.70 -17.73 17.90
CA ALA A 238 29.10 -16.81 16.94
C ALA A 238 27.58 -17.05 16.74
N GLU A 239 27.11 -18.27 17.03
CA GLU A 239 25.71 -18.64 16.91
C GLU A 239 25.32 -19.74 17.88
N GLN A 240 24.05 -19.86 18.17
CA GLN A 240 23.44 -21.00 18.84
C GLN A 240 22.15 -21.40 18.12
N VAL A 241 21.81 -22.70 18.26
CA VAL A 241 20.59 -23.26 17.67
C VAL A 241 19.67 -23.77 18.78
N ILE A 242 18.38 -23.49 18.64
CA ILE A 242 17.34 -24.01 19.53
C ILE A 242 16.25 -24.70 18.71
N ALA A 243 15.88 -25.91 19.07
CA ALA A 243 14.82 -26.68 18.42
C ALA A 243 13.47 -26.44 19.11
N ILE A 244 12.51 -25.93 18.38
CA ILE A 244 11.13 -25.73 18.86
C ILE A 244 10.30 -26.94 18.39
N GLN A 245 9.83 -27.74 19.37
CA GLN A 245 9.00 -28.91 19.09
C GLN A 245 7.52 -28.51 18.91
N ASN A 246 6.82 -29.15 17.96
CA ASN A 246 5.42 -28.89 17.68
C ASN A 246 5.12 -27.37 17.47
N PRO A 247 5.84 -26.68 16.58
CA PRO A 247 5.77 -25.24 16.45
C PRO A 247 4.38 -24.76 16.03
N GLN A 248 3.95 -23.63 16.58
CA GLN A 248 2.79 -22.91 16.10
C GLN A 248 3.23 -22.06 14.91
N LEU A 249 2.77 -22.39 13.70
CA LEU A 249 3.17 -21.71 12.48
C LEU A 249 2.34 -20.45 12.24
N TRP A 250 3.02 -19.37 11.78
CA TRP A 250 2.39 -18.15 11.32
C TRP A 250 1.79 -18.34 9.92
N TRP A 251 0.59 -17.78 9.70
CA TRP A 251 -0.13 -17.82 8.44
C TRP A 251 -0.64 -16.46 8.01
N PRO A 252 -0.75 -16.17 6.70
CA PRO A 252 -1.44 -15.00 6.19
C PRO A 252 -2.91 -14.96 6.63
N ASN A 253 -3.48 -13.75 6.63
CA ASN A 253 -4.89 -13.54 6.91
C ASN A 253 -5.78 -14.45 6.04
N GLY A 254 -6.79 -15.06 6.66
CA GLY A 254 -7.69 -16.01 6.01
C GLY A 254 -7.21 -17.46 5.99
N LEU A 255 -5.93 -17.76 6.20
CA LEU A 255 -5.35 -19.10 6.14
C LEU A 255 -5.00 -19.72 7.49
N GLY A 256 -4.96 -18.94 8.55
CA GLY A 256 -4.65 -19.45 9.88
C GLY A 256 -4.43 -18.35 10.90
N LYS A 257 -3.79 -18.71 12.01
CA LYS A 257 -3.44 -17.79 13.09
C LYS A 257 -2.07 -17.14 12.84
N GLN A 258 -1.77 -16.07 13.57
CA GLN A 258 -0.53 -15.31 13.52
C GLN A 258 0.25 -15.42 14.85
N PRO A 259 0.66 -16.61 15.29
CA PRO A 259 1.43 -16.78 16.51
C PRO A 259 2.82 -16.15 16.36
N LEU A 260 3.22 -15.34 17.35
CA LEU A 260 4.52 -14.68 17.38
C LEU A 260 5.29 -15.15 18.61
N TYR A 261 6.52 -15.56 18.38
CA TYR A 261 7.49 -15.98 19.39
C TYR A 261 8.33 -14.77 19.79
N ARG A 262 8.57 -14.58 21.09
CA ARG A 262 9.38 -13.49 21.61
C ARG A 262 10.80 -13.99 21.82
N VAL A 263 11.77 -13.45 21.08
CA VAL A 263 13.20 -13.76 21.20
C VAL A 263 13.89 -12.65 21.96
N THR A 264 14.53 -12.98 23.07
CA THR A 264 15.31 -12.05 23.88
C THR A 264 16.77 -12.46 23.86
N VAL A 265 17.67 -11.58 23.41
CA VAL A 265 19.12 -11.78 23.44
C VAL A 265 19.71 -10.84 24.50
N ARG A 266 20.60 -11.37 25.35
CA ARG A 266 21.26 -10.63 26.46
C ARG A 266 22.74 -10.80 26.35
N LEU A 267 23.51 -9.70 26.45
CA LEU A 267 24.94 -9.71 26.60
C LEU A 267 25.30 -9.86 28.10
N ALA A 268 26.46 -10.47 28.40
CA ALA A 268 26.99 -10.52 29.77
C ALA A 268 27.22 -9.12 30.36
N THR A 269 27.42 -8.09 29.54
CA THR A 269 27.47 -6.68 29.91
C THR A 269 26.14 -6.08 30.37
N GLY A 270 25.01 -6.83 30.20
CA GLY A 270 23.64 -6.43 30.54
C GLY A 270 22.85 -5.80 29.44
N ASP A 271 23.43 -5.55 28.28
CA ASP A 271 22.68 -5.04 27.13
C ASP A 271 21.69 -6.09 26.61
N THR A 272 20.47 -5.68 26.26
CA THR A 272 19.38 -6.60 25.95
C THR A 272 18.52 -6.05 24.82
N ARG A 273 18.16 -6.91 23.85
CA ARG A 273 17.18 -6.60 22.82
C ARG A 273 16.15 -7.71 22.67
N VAL A 274 14.98 -7.33 22.20
CA VAL A 274 13.84 -8.22 22.04
C VAL A 274 13.29 -8.09 20.62
N TRP A 275 12.99 -9.23 20.01
CA TRP A 275 12.29 -9.32 18.71
C TRP A 275 11.07 -10.21 18.84
N ARG A 276 10.11 -10.02 17.93
CA ARG A 276 9.00 -10.95 17.72
C ARG A 276 9.20 -11.62 16.37
N ILE A 277 9.13 -12.93 16.30
CA ILE A 277 9.26 -13.70 15.06
C ILE A 277 8.07 -14.63 14.87
N GLY A 278 7.60 -14.76 13.64
CA GLY A 278 6.66 -15.85 13.29
C GLY A 278 7.42 -17.03 12.68
N LEU A 279 7.10 -18.23 13.11
CA LEU A 279 7.71 -19.43 12.52
C LEU A 279 6.96 -19.77 11.22
N ARG A 280 7.65 -19.66 10.10
CA ARG A 280 7.08 -19.96 8.78
C ARG A 280 8.17 -20.17 7.73
N THR A 281 7.85 -20.88 6.67
CA THR A 281 8.55 -20.77 5.39
C THR A 281 7.81 -19.78 4.49
N MET A 282 8.54 -18.93 3.77
CA MET A 282 7.95 -18.01 2.79
C MET A 282 8.92 -17.78 1.62
N THR A 283 8.43 -17.97 0.42
CA THR A 283 9.19 -17.77 -0.81
C THR A 283 8.24 -17.46 -1.98
N VAL A 284 8.79 -17.25 -3.17
CA VAL A 284 8.03 -17.13 -4.41
C VAL A 284 8.37 -18.31 -5.31
N SER A 285 7.33 -18.99 -5.80
CA SER A 285 7.49 -20.03 -6.82
C SER A 285 7.51 -19.42 -8.21
N ARG A 286 8.44 -19.92 -9.03
CA ARG A 286 8.62 -19.61 -10.44
C ARG A 286 8.70 -20.89 -11.29
N GLU A 287 7.90 -21.88 -10.95
CA GLU A 287 7.85 -23.14 -11.69
C GLU A 287 7.26 -22.92 -13.09
N LYS A 288 7.79 -23.66 -14.07
CA LYS A 288 7.26 -23.61 -15.44
C LYS A 288 5.99 -24.47 -15.54
N ASP A 289 5.00 -23.92 -16.24
CA ASP A 289 3.75 -24.60 -16.53
C ASP A 289 3.36 -24.45 -18.03
N GLU A 290 2.13 -24.80 -18.38
CA GLU A 290 1.62 -24.75 -19.76
C GLU A 290 1.48 -23.32 -20.32
N TRP A 291 1.42 -22.29 -19.44
CA TRP A 291 1.28 -20.89 -19.84
C TRP A 291 2.59 -20.11 -19.82
N GLY A 292 3.62 -20.61 -19.12
CA GLY A 292 4.92 -19.94 -19.03
C GLY A 292 5.65 -20.24 -17.72
N GLU A 293 5.86 -19.23 -16.89
CA GLU A 293 6.50 -19.33 -15.58
C GLU A 293 5.61 -18.70 -14.53
N GLU A 294 5.17 -19.45 -13.53
CA GLU A 294 4.31 -18.93 -12.49
C GLU A 294 5.02 -17.87 -11.62
N PHE A 295 4.24 -17.00 -11.01
CA PHE A 295 4.72 -16.11 -9.98
C PHE A 295 3.72 -16.14 -8.81
N CYS A 296 4.12 -16.76 -7.70
CA CYS A 296 3.20 -17.09 -6.64
C CYS A 296 3.89 -17.15 -5.28
N HIS A 297 3.34 -16.50 -4.27
CA HIS A 297 3.80 -16.67 -2.89
C HIS A 297 3.52 -18.09 -2.40
N VAL A 298 4.53 -18.70 -1.78
CA VAL A 298 4.43 -20.01 -1.13
C VAL A 298 4.70 -19.85 0.35
N VAL A 299 3.68 -20.08 1.18
CA VAL A 299 3.78 -19.96 2.64
C VAL A 299 3.52 -21.34 3.26
N ASN A 300 4.47 -21.83 4.05
CA ASN A 300 4.39 -23.17 4.67
C ASN A 300 4.06 -24.29 3.67
N GLY A 301 4.61 -24.19 2.46
CA GLY A 301 4.39 -25.14 1.37
C GLY A 301 3.09 -24.94 0.58
N MET A 302 2.25 -23.96 0.92
CA MET A 302 0.97 -23.68 0.24
C MET A 302 1.10 -22.50 -0.71
N LYS A 303 0.66 -22.63 -1.96
CA LYS A 303 0.54 -21.55 -2.94
C LYS A 303 -0.63 -20.65 -2.59
N VAL A 304 -0.36 -19.37 -2.33
CA VAL A 304 -1.32 -18.38 -1.84
C VAL A 304 -1.63 -17.37 -2.94
N PHE A 305 -2.92 -17.14 -3.20
CA PHE A 305 -3.34 -16.00 -4.02
C PHE A 305 -3.18 -14.71 -3.22
N ALA A 306 -2.33 -13.80 -3.68
CA ALA A 306 -2.13 -12.52 -3.03
C ALA A 306 -3.31 -11.57 -3.32
N MET A 307 -3.92 -11.05 -2.26
CA MET A 307 -5.08 -10.16 -2.28
C MET A 307 -4.75 -8.90 -1.50
N GLY A 308 -4.65 -7.76 -2.16
CA GLY A 308 -4.23 -6.55 -1.45
C GLY A 308 -4.15 -5.31 -2.29
N ALA A 309 -3.38 -4.35 -1.80
CA ALA A 309 -3.14 -3.07 -2.48
C ALA A 309 -1.75 -2.52 -2.20
N ASP A 310 -1.35 -1.54 -3.01
CA ASP A 310 -0.11 -0.79 -2.86
C ASP A 310 -0.27 0.28 -1.77
N TYR A 311 0.59 0.22 -0.77
CA TYR A 311 0.70 1.23 0.28
C TYR A 311 1.64 2.34 -0.15
N ILE A 312 1.18 3.58 -0.06
CA ILE A 312 1.98 4.80 -0.18
C ILE A 312 2.05 5.48 1.20
N PRO A 313 2.94 6.47 1.42
CA PRO A 313 2.96 7.22 2.69
C PRO A 313 1.56 7.71 3.09
N GLU A 314 1.22 7.57 4.37
CA GLU A 314 -0.11 7.92 4.87
C GLU A 314 -0.36 9.43 4.95
N ASP A 315 0.72 10.22 5.00
CA ASP A 315 0.69 11.68 5.02
C ASP A 315 1.97 12.22 4.39
N ASN A 316 1.88 13.35 3.70
CA ASN A 316 3.07 14.02 3.18
C ASN A 316 3.90 14.67 4.31
N ILE A 317 3.25 15.06 5.40
CA ILE A 317 3.89 15.58 6.61
C ILE A 317 4.05 14.42 7.59
N LEU A 318 5.22 13.76 7.55
CA LEU A 318 5.46 12.49 8.25
C LEU A 318 5.21 12.56 9.77
N ALA A 319 5.35 13.74 10.38
CA ALA A 319 5.04 13.98 11.79
C ALA A 319 3.55 13.74 12.16
N ARG A 320 2.65 13.66 11.16
CA ARG A 320 1.22 13.35 11.34
C ARG A 320 0.92 11.85 11.30
N VAL A 321 1.89 11.02 10.89
CA VAL A 321 1.74 9.56 10.87
C VAL A 321 1.98 9.02 12.27
N THR A 322 0.99 8.32 12.82
CA THR A 322 1.08 7.71 14.15
C THR A 322 0.82 6.21 14.10
N PRO A 323 1.33 5.44 15.07
CA PRO A 323 1.05 4.00 15.13
C PRO A 323 -0.45 3.66 15.16
N GLU A 324 -1.27 4.51 15.78
CA GLU A 324 -2.73 4.33 15.83
C GLU A 324 -3.37 4.52 14.46
N ARG A 325 -2.94 5.54 13.69
CA ARG A 325 -3.42 5.78 12.31
C ARG A 325 -3.06 4.61 11.41
N THR A 326 -1.80 4.17 11.44
CA THR A 326 -1.31 3.01 10.71
C THR A 326 -2.08 1.73 11.09
N ARG A 327 -2.34 1.51 12.39
CA ARG A 327 -3.11 0.36 12.86
C ARG A 327 -4.53 0.37 12.28
N HIS A 328 -5.22 1.49 12.32
CA HIS A 328 -6.57 1.60 11.76
C HIS A 328 -6.58 1.28 10.26
N LEU A 329 -5.63 1.82 9.49
CA LEU A 329 -5.51 1.53 8.06
C LEU A 329 -5.30 0.03 7.78
N LEU A 330 -4.40 -0.62 8.52
CA LEU A 330 -4.09 -2.03 8.31
C LEU A 330 -5.20 -2.97 8.85
N GLU A 331 -5.91 -2.59 9.91
CA GLU A 331 -7.11 -3.30 10.38
C GLU A 331 -8.25 -3.21 9.36
N ASP A 332 -8.39 -2.07 8.68
CA ASP A 332 -9.34 -1.89 7.58
C ASP A 332 -8.98 -2.80 6.39
N CYS A 333 -7.68 -2.99 6.08
CA CYS A 333 -7.23 -3.98 5.10
C CYS A 333 -7.64 -5.41 5.48
N LYS A 334 -7.37 -5.82 6.73
CA LYS A 334 -7.77 -7.13 7.23
C LYS A 334 -9.28 -7.33 7.18
N ALA A 335 -10.06 -6.30 7.55
CA ALA A 335 -11.53 -6.33 7.51
C ALA A 335 -12.09 -6.48 6.09
N ALA A 336 -11.33 -6.05 5.08
CA ALA A 336 -11.64 -6.24 3.66
C ALA A 336 -11.00 -7.50 3.04
N ASN A 337 -10.56 -8.46 3.87
CA ASN A 337 -9.98 -9.75 3.46
C ASN A 337 -8.62 -9.65 2.74
N PHE A 338 -7.89 -8.55 2.89
CA PHE A 338 -6.53 -8.48 2.35
C PHE A 338 -5.61 -9.44 3.10
N ASN A 339 -4.69 -10.06 2.39
CA ASN A 339 -3.61 -10.89 2.92
C ASN A 339 -2.23 -10.41 2.49
N ALA A 340 -2.14 -9.35 1.69
CA ALA A 340 -0.90 -8.79 1.18
C ALA A 340 -0.96 -7.26 1.10
N ILE A 341 0.19 -6.62 1.29
CA ILE A 341 0.41 -5.18 1.10
C ILE A 341 1.75 -5.01 0.38
N ARG A 342 1.79 -4.19 -0.68
CA ARG A 342 3.05 -3.76 -1.27
C ARG A 342 3.40 -2.36 -0.77
N VAL A 343 4.58 -2.21 -0.18
CA VAL A 343 5.15 -0.90 0.18
C VAL A 343 5.88 -0.36 -1.05
N TRP A 344 5.30 0.64 -1.69
CA TRP A 344 5.76 1.19 -2.95
C TRP A 344 7.07 1.99 -2.83
N GLY A 345 7.97 1.84 -3.83
CA GLY A 345 9.36 2.32 -3.80
C GLY A 345 9.60 3.82 -3.94
N GLY A 346 8.56 4.64 -4.16
CA GLY A 346 8.69 6.10 -4.23
C GLY A 346 8.39 6.82 -2.90
N GLY A 347 8.16 6.06 -1.83
CA GLY A 347 7.90 6.56 -0.48
C GLY A 347 9.12 6.52 0.43
N TYR A 348 8.91 6.01 1.63
CA TYR A 348 9.94 5.75 2.65
C TYR A 348 9.70 4.37 3.28
N TYR A 349 10.71 3.83 3.98
CA TYR A 349 10.53 2.61 4.77
C TYR A 349 9.68 2.93 6.00
N PRO A 350 8.46 2.37 6.14
CA PRO A 350 7.61 2.60 7.32
C PRO A 350 8.31 2.29 8.64
N ASP A 351 7.78 2.80 9.74
CA ASP A 351 8.27 2.52 11.07
C ASP A 351 7.99 1.07 11.49
N ASP A 352 8.70 0.58 12.50
CA ASP A 352 8.57 -0.81 12.98
C ASP A 352 7.13 -1.16 13.34
N ALA A 353 6.35 -0.19 13.82
CA ALA A 353 4.93 -0.39 14.13
C ALA A 353 4.10 -0.88 12.93
N PHE A 354 4.39 -0.43 11.70
CA PHE A 354 3.73 -0.92 10.49
C PHE A 354 3.93 -2.42 10.30
N TYR A 355 5.18 -2.88 10.39
CA TYR A 355 5.52 -4.29 10.18
C TYR A 355 5.04 -5.17 11.34
N ASP A 356 5.15 -4.67 12.58
CA ASP A 356 4.62 -5.32 13.77
C ASP A 356 3.11 -5.56 13.64
N ILE A 357 2.36 -4.59 13.13
CA ILE A 357 0.92 -4.71 12.88
C ILE A 357 0.65 -5.70 11.74
N CYS A 358 1.44 -5.66 10.65
CA CYS A 358 1.33 -6.64 9.57
C CYS A 358 1.58 -8.08 10.07
N ASP A 359 2.57 -8.27 10.96
CA ASP A 359 2.83 -9.57 11.61
C ASP A 359 1.62 -10.05 12.42
N GLU A 360 0.98 -9.16 13.19
CA GLU A 360 -0.20 -9.47 14.01
C GLU A 360 -1.45 -9.74 13.18
N LEU A 361 -1.60 -9.07 12.05
CA LEU A 361 -2.79 -9.14 11.22
C LEU A 361 -2.71 -10.21 10.13
N GLY A 362 -1.52 -10.72 9.82
CA GLY A 362 -1.29 -11.69 8.75
C GLY A 362 -1.23 -11.07 7.36
N LEU A 363 -0.74 -9.86 7.24
CA LEU A 363 -0.56 -9.16 5.97
C LEU A 363 0.85 -9.41 5.43
N MET A 364 0.99 -10.17 4.35
CA MET A 364 2.27 -10.37 3.68
C MET A 364 2.76 -9.06 3.10
N VAL A 365 4.00 -8.68 3.38
CA VAL A 365 4.60 -7.43 2.91
C VAL A 365 5.55 -7.69 1.74
N TRP A 366 5.19 -7.16 0.59
CA TRP A 366 6.09 -6.94 -0.53
C TRP A 366 6.77 -5.59 -0.30
N GLN A 367 8.07 -5.60 -0.05
CA GLN A 367 8.84 -4.40 0.25
C GLN A 367 9.67 -3.96 -0.94
N ASP A 368 9.33 -2.82 -1.57
CA ASP A 368 10.23 -2.18 -2.51
C ASP A 368 11.37 -1.48 -1.75
N LEU A 369 12.57 -1.52 -2.29
CA LEU A 369 13.61 -0.54 -1.96
C LEU A 369 13.22 0.83 -2.55
N MET A 370 13.64 1.92 -1.90
CA MET A 370 13.15 3.27 -2.21
C MET A 370 13.75 3.84 -3.50
N TYR A 371 13.39 3.23 -4.64
CA TYR A 371 13.71 3.67 -6.00
C TYR A 371 12.47 3.56 -6.86
N ALA A 372 12.10 4.63 -7.57
CA ALA A 372 10.89 4.66 -8.41
C ALA A 372 11.03 5.63 -9.58
N CYS A 373 10.63 5.18 -10.77
CA CYS A 373 10.37 6.00 -11.97
C CYS A 373 11.44 7.05 -12.27
N ALA A 374 12.73 6.68 -12.12
CA ALA A 374 13.87 7.53 -12.42
C ALA A 374 15.12 6.69 -12.74
N PHE A 375 16.11 7.27 -13.43
CA PHE A 375 17.40 6.64 -13.69
C PHE A 375 18.48 7.32 -12.86
N TYR A 376 19.12 6.57 -11.97
CA TYR A 376 20.10 7.07 -11.02
C TYR A 376 21.53 6.94 -11.56
N ASP A 377 22.36 7.94 -11.24
CA ASP A 377 23.80 7.92 -11.52
C ASP A 377 24.52 7.22 -10.35
N LEU A 378 25.17 6.10 -10.59
CA LEU A 378 25.92 5.34 -9.58
C LEU A 378 27.32 5.95 -9.36
N THR A 379 27.35 7.13 -8.76
CA THR A 379 28.61 7.73 -8.31
C THR A 379 29.17 6.99 -7.10
N PRO A 380 30.49 7.08 -6.81
CA PRO A 380 31.06 6.43 -5.62
C PRO A 380 30.40 6.81 -4.30
N ASP A 381 29.96 8.07 -4.16
CA ASP A 381 29.26 8.56 -2.96
C ASP A 381 27.85 7.97 -2.86
N PHE A 382 27.14 7.95 -3.98
CA PHE A 382 25.80 7.34 -4.06
C PHE A 382 25.87 5.83 -3.77
N GLU A 383 26.88 5.11 -4.33
CA GLU A 383 27.07 3.69 -4.05
C GLU A 383 27.31 3.43 -2.57
N ARG A 384 28.16 4.23 -1.89
CA ARG A 384 28.35 4.10 -0.43
C ARG A 384 27.07 4.30 0.34
N SER A 385 26.31 5.35 0.01
CA SER A 385 25.06 5.69 0.67
C SER A 385 24.01 4.57 0.55
N ILE A 386 23.78 4.05 -0.68
CA ILE A 386 22.77 3.01 -0.92
C ILE A 386 23.15 1.65 -0.31
N ARG A 387 24.46 1.35 -0.18
CA ARG A 387 24.92 0.14 0.51
C ARG A 387 24.55 0.17 1.99
N VAL A 388 24.78 1.31 2.65
CA VAL A 388 24.42 1.50 4.07
C VAL A 388 22.91 1.48 4.24
N GLU A 389 22.18 2.22 3.40
CA GLU A 389 20.71 2.27 3.42
C GLU A 389 20.10 0.88 3.31
N THR A 390 20.52 0.12 2.30
CA THR A 390 19.95 -1.21 2.05
C THR A 390 20.29 -2.16 3.20
N HIS A 391 21.54 -2.19 3.66
CA HIS A 391 21.94 -3.04 4.78
C HIS A 391 21.12 -2.73 6.05
N GLN A 392 21.03 -1.46 6.43
CA GLN A 392 20.34 -1.06 7.67
C GLN A 392 18.86 -1.39 7.63
N ASN A 393 18.16 -1.06 6.52
CA ASN A 393 16.74 -1.31 6.42
C ASN A 393 16.41 -2.81 6.28
N VAL A 394 17.17 -3.56 5.48
CA VAL A 394 16.98 -5.01 5.36
C VAL A 394 17.28 -5.72 6.70
N ALA A 395 18.33 -5.33 7.41
CA ALA A 395 18.64 -5.88 8.74
C ALA A 395 17.55 -5.58 9.78
N ARG A 396 16.91 -4.41 9.67
CA ARG A 396 15.77 -4.03 10.52
C ARG A 396 14.54 -4.90 10.24
N LEU A 397 14.26 -5.18 8.95
CA LEU A 397 13.02 -5.83 8.52
C LEU A 397 13.06 -7.36 8.49
N ARG A 398 14.23 -7.99 8.37
CA ARG A 398 14.42 -9.42 8.09
C ARG A 398 13.78 -10.40 9.06
N HIS A 399 13.44 -9.98 10.28
CA HIS A 399 12.85 -10.82 11.30
C HIS A 399 11.32 -10.82 11.30
N HIS A 400 10.67 -9.88 10.58
CA HIS A 400 9.22 -9.79 10.52
C HIS A 400 8.61 -11.00 9.80
N ALA A 401 7.60 -11.61 10.42
CA ALA A 401 6.90 -12.75 9.86
C ALA A 401 6.18 -12.39 8.55
N SER A 402 5.70 -11.16 8.45
CA SER A 402 4.99 -10.62 7.29
C SER A 402 5.88 -10.38 6.07
N LEU A 403 7.20 -10.17 6.23
CA LEU A 403 8.09 -9.85 5.10
C LEU A 403 8.13 -11.01 4.09
N ALA A 404 7.50 -10.81 2.93
CA ALA A 404 7.36 -11.83 1.90
C ALA A 404 8.51 -11.81 0.87
N LEU A 405 8.88 -10.62 0.40
CA LEU A 405 9.99 -10.43 -0.52
C LEU A 405 10.52 -8.98 -0.43
N ILE A 406 11.72 -8.78 -0.95
CA ILE A 406 12.31 -7.47 -1.19
C ILE A 406 12.43 -7.28 -2.70
N CYS A 407 11.86 -6.17 -3.20
CA CYS A 407 11.90 -5.77 -4.59
C CYS A 407 12.88 -4.62 -4.80
N GLY A 408 13.64 -4.65 -5.88
CA GLY A 408 14.69 -3.68 -6.15
C GLY A 408 14.18 -2.26 -6.42
N ASN A 409 13.15 -2.14 -7.24
CA ASN A 409 12.63 -0.81 -7.64
C ASN A 409 11.23 -0.90 -8.26
N ASN A 410 10.59 0.28 -8.38
CA ASN A 410 9.36 0.47 -9.11
C ASN A 410 9.62 0.99 -10.53
N GLU A 411 9.21 0.23 -11.55
CA GLU A 411 9.08 0.55 -12.99
C GLU A 411 10.38 0.91 -13.75
N MET A 412 11.52 0.94 -13.12
CA MET A 412 12.76 1.37 -13.79
C MET A 412 13.19 0.40 -14.88
N GLU A 413 13.10 -0.92 -14.63
CA GLU A 413 13.45 -1.94 -15.62
C GLU A 413 12.59 -1.81 -16.88
N MET A 414 11.29 -1.64 -16.69
CA MET A 414 10.33 -1.49 -17.76
C MET A 414 10.61 -0.25 -18.62
N PHE A 415 10.89 0.88 -18.00
CA PHE A 415 11.21 2.11 -18.72
C PHE A 415 12.55 2.03 -19.47
N MET A 416 13.54 1.37 -18.89
CA MET A 416 14.85 1.18 -19.57
C MET A 416 14.79 0.17 -20.70
N ALA A 417 13.99 -0.88 -20.58
CA ALA A 417 13.81 -1.87 -21.64
C ALA A 417 13.22 -1.28 -22.93
N GLY A 418 12.69 -0.07 -22.82
CA GLY A 418 11.96 0.58 -23.89
C GLY A 418 10.55 0.04 -24.00
N ALA A 419 9.61 0.90 -24.29
CA ALA A 419 8.18 0.62 -24.27
C ALA A 419 7.68 -0.33 -25.37
N ASN A 420 8.38 -1.37 -25.70
CA ASN A 420 7.93 -2.42 -26.64
C ASN A 420 6.91 -3.39 -26.02
N SER A 421 6.42 -3.11 -24.81
CA SER A 421 5.33 -3.85 -24.24
C SER A 421 4.01 -3.43 -24.87
N ALA A 422 3.29 -4.39 -25.46
CA ALA A 422 1.93 -4.17 -25.96
C ALA A 422 0.93 -3.78 -24.85
N LEU A 423 1.36 -3.84 -23.59
CA LEU A 423 0.58 -3.58 -22.39
C LEU A 423 0.73 -2.14 -21.86
N ILE A 424 1.61 -1.32 -22.48
CA ILE A 424 1.80 0.07 -22.10
C ILE A 424 1.30 0.95 -23.25
N ASN A 425 0.41 1.88 -22.92
CA ASN A 425 -0.05 2.83 -23.92
C ASN A 425 1.04 3.84 -24.24
N HIS A 426 1.58 3.75 -25.44
CA HIS A 426 2.71 4.53 -25.95
C HIS A 426 2.45 6.05 -26.10
N ARG A 427 1.25 6.56 -25.88
CA ARG A 427 0.96 7.98 -26.09
C ARG A 427 1.74 8.94 -25.20
N THR A 428 2.21 8.48 -24.06
CA THR A 428 2.96 9.30 -23.10
C THR A 428 4.45 8.96 -23.03
N TRP A 429 4.91 7.87 -23.67
CA TRP A 429 6.24 7.31 -23.48
C TRP A 429 7.03 7.18 -24.79
N GLU A 430 6.79 8.03 -25.76
CA GLU A 430 7.39 7.96 -27.09
C GLU A 430 8.92 8.01 -27.09
N PHE A 431 9.53 8.53 -26.06
CA PHE A 431 10.98 8.57 -25.91
C PHE A 431 11.43 8.77 -24.47
N VAL A 432 11.98 7.73 -23.86
CA VAL A 432 12.71 7.83 -22.61
C VAL A 432 14.19 8.03 -22.93
N PRO A 433 14.76 9.22 -22.72
CA PRO A 433 16.18 9.45 -23.01
C PRO A 433 17.04 8.61 -22.07
N THR A 434 17.61 7.53 -22.59
CA THR A 434 18.48 6.63 -21.85
C THR A 434 19.93 6.87 -22.24
N TYR A 435 20.74 7.31 -21.30
CA TYR A 435 22.17 7.39 -21.51
C TYR A 435 22.81 6.02 -21.28
N PRO A 436 23.84 5.60 -22.05
CA PRO A 436 24.46 4.27 -21.90
C PRO A 436 24.96 3.96 -20.49
N HIS A 437 25.40 4.96 -19.73
CA HIS A 437 25.85 4.76 -18.35
C HIS A 437 24.70 4.41 -17.40
N HIS A 438 23.48 4.93 -17.61
CA HIS A 438 22.31 4.58 -16.79
C HIS A 438 21.96 3.09 -16.86
N ILE A 439 22.08 2.47 -18.07
CA ILE A 439 21.89 1.02 -18.23
C ILE A 439 22.95 0.26 -17.41
N THR A 440 24.21 0.70 -17.52
CA THR A 440 25.31 0.08 -16.77
C THR A 440 25.12 0.23 -15.25
N ASP A 441 24.72 1.42 -14.83
CA ASP A 441 24.49 1.74 -13.41
C ASP A 441 23.29 0.97 -12.86
N TYR A 442 22.19 0.87 -13.63
CA TYR A 442 21.07 0.02 -13.28
C TYR A 442 21.49 -1.45 -13.06
N VAL A 443 22.20 -2.03 -14.03
CA VAL A 443 22.68 -3.42 -13.92
C VAL A 443 23.55 -3.60 -12.68
N LYS A 444 24.49 -2.69 -12.43
CA LYS A 444 25.35 -2.78 -11.24
C LYS A 444 24.50 -2.70 -9.95
N MET A 445 23.55 -1.78 -9.87
CA MET A 445 22.71 -1.60 -8.69
C MET A 445 21.81 -2.82 -8.45
N PHE A 446 20.91 -3.13 -9.40
CA PHE A 446 19.79 -4.03 -9.18
C PHE A 446 20.09 -5.50 -9.51
N GLU A 447 21.15 -5.80 -10.27
CA GLU A 447 21.53 -7.16 -10.60
C GLU A 447 22.77 -7.67 -9.81
N TYR A 448 23.55 -6.76 -9.20
CA TYR A 448 24.78 -7.14 -8.49
C TYR A 448 24.86 -6.59 -7.07
N ILE A 449 24.79 -5.27 -6.88
CA ILE A 449 25.09 -4.65 -5.58
C ILE A 449 23.98 -4.94 -4.56
N LEU A 450 22.76 -4.54 -4.86
CA LEU A 450 21.63 -4.63 -3.93
C LEU A 450 21.23 -6.08 -3.64
N PRO A 451 21.12 -7.00 -4.64
CA PRO A 451 20.83 -8.40 -4.35
C PRO A 451 21.90 -9.09 -3.53
N ALA A 452 23.19 -8.72 -3.69
CA ALA A 452 24.27 -9.27 -2.86
C ALA A 452 24.10 -8.87 -1.38
N ILE A 453 23.78 -7.60 -1.13
CA ILE A 453 23.52 -7.09 0.22
C ILE A 453 22.31 -7.77 0.84
N VAL A 454 21.19 -7.89 0.10
CA VAL A 454 19.99 -8.56 0.58
C VAL A 454 20.27 -10.02 0.91
N LYS A 455 21.00 -10.73 0.03
CA LYS A 455 21.38 -12.14 0.25
C LYS A 455 22.27 -12.33 1.49
N GLU A 456 23.19 -11.41 1.75
CA GLU A 456 24.04 -11.44 2.93
C GLU A 456 23.24 -11.10 4.20
N THR A 457 22.42 -10.06 4.15
CA THR A 457 21.72 -9.52 5.32
C THR A 457 20.49 -10.32 5.70
N ALA A 458 19.72 -10.80 4.71
CA ALA A 458 18.45 -11.53 4.88
C ALA A 458 18.40 -12.77 3.97
N PRO A 459 19.24 -13.80 4.21
CA PRO A 459 19.46 -14.91 3.27
C PRO A 459 18.21 -15.79 3.03
N GLN A 460 17.17 -15.67 3.85
CA GLN A 460 15.91 -16.41 3.71
C GLN A 460 14.77 -15.57 3.10
N THR A 461 15.04 -14.29 2.74
CA THR A 461 14.07 -13.42 2.09
C THR A 461 14.26 -13.45 0.58
N TYR A 462 13.17 -13.59 -0.16
CA TYR A 462 13.19 -13.62 -1.62
C TYR A 462 13.55 -12.25 -2.19
N TRP A 463 14.47 -12.20 -3.16
CA TRP A 463 14.80 -10.99 -3.93
C TRP A 463 14.07 -10.97 -5.27
N TRP A 464 13.48 -9.82 -5.61
CA TRP A 464 12.88 -9.54 -6.91
C TRP A 464 13.51 -8.27 -7.50
N PRO A 465 14.01 -8.27 -8.76
CA PRO A 465 14.85 -7.17 -9.25
C PRO A 465 14.10 -5.85 -9.46
N ALA A 466 12.86 -5.90 -9.93
CA ALA A 466 11.99 -4.74 -10.19
C ALA A 466 10.52 -5.15 -10.17
N SER A 467 9.62 -4.18 -10.13
CA SER A 467 8.19 -4.35 -10.37
C SER A 467 7.74 -3.31 -11.42
N PRO A 468 7.19 -3.71 -12.59
CA PRO A 468 7.09 -5.10 -13.05
C PRO A 468 8.44 -5.67 -13.53
N SER A 469 8.55 -7.00 -13.50
CA SER A 469 9.70 -7.73 -14.04
C SER A 469 9.32 -9.14 -14.48
N SER A 470 10.08 -9.69 -15.41
CA SER A 470 10.03 -11.11 -15.75
C SER A 470 11.22 -11.89 -15.18
N GLY A 471 11.98 -11.29 -14.26
CA GLY A 471 13.13 -11.88 -13.58
C GLY A 471 14.44 -11.17 -13.82
N GLY A 472 14.42 -9.95 -14.34
CA GLY A 472 15.57 -9.09 -14.53
C GLY A 472 16.18 -9.14 -15.95
N ASN A 473 17.32 -8.46 -16.12
CA ASN A 473 18.08 -8.37 -17.36
C ASN A 473 17.36 -7.71 -18.54
N PHE A 474 16.33 -6.92 -18.29
CA PHE A 474 15.50 -6.27 -19.31
C PHE A 474 14.80 -7.28 -20.25
N ASP A 475 14.63 -8.54 -19.83
CA ASP A 475 13.99 -9.59 -20.62
C ASP A 475 12.46 -9.46 -20.53
N ALA A 476 11.90 -8.64 -21.42
CA ALA A 476 10.47 -8.42 -21.54
C ALA A 476 9.80 -8.17 -20.17
N PRO A 477 10.24 -7.16 -19.39
CA PRO A 477 9.55 -6.80 -18.15
C PRO A 477 8.10 -6.48 -18.50
N ASN A 478 7.15 -6.97 -17.70
CA ASN A 478 5.72 -6.90 -17.98
C ASN A 478 5.19 -7.97 -18.98
N ASP A 479 5.88 -9.11 -19.14
CA ASP A 479 5.38 -10.25 -19.90
C ASP A 479 4.15 -10.88 -19.19
N GLU A 480 3.06 -11.06 -19.91
CA GLU A 480 1.82 -11.61 -19.36
C GLU A 480 2.00 -12.98 -18.69
N ASN A 481 2.95 -13.78 -19.15
CA ASN A 481 3.11 -15.19 -18.76
C ASN A 481 4.27 -15.43 -17.77
N ARG A 482 4.96 -14.38 -17.31
CA ARG A 482 6.10 -14.49 -16.40
C ARG A 482 6.15 -13.32 -15.43
N GLY A 483 6.52 -13.58 -14.17
CA GLY A 483 6.74 -12.56 -13.18
C GLY A 483 5.48 -11.79 -12.81
N ASP A 484 5.65 -10.50 -12.52
CA ASP A 484 4.58 -9.59 -12.13
C ASP A 484 4.33 -8.53 -13.21
N ASN A 485 3.11 -7.95 -13.17
CA ASN A 485 2.64 -7.06 -14.22
C ASN A 485 2.03 -5.76 -13.65
N HIS A 486 2.36 -4.64 -14.29
CA HIS A 486 1.66 -3.37 -14.17
C HIS A 486 0.78 -3.17 -15.40
N TYR A 487 -0.55 -3.05 -15.21
CA TYR A 487 -1.49 -2.92 -16.31
C TYR A 487 -2.26 -1.61 -16.24
N TRP A 488 -1.94 -0.71 -17.16
CA TRP A 488 -2.47 0.66 -17.18
C TRP A 488 -3.25 1.06 -18.43
N ASP A 489 -3.52 0.13 -19.36
CA ASP A 489 -4.35 0.40 -20.54
C ASP A 489 -5.79 0.75 -20.15
N VAL A 490 -6.34 0.11 -19.14
CA VAL A 490 -7.49 0.63 -18.41
C VAL A 490 -7.00 1.76 -17.53
N TRP A 491 -7.57 2.92 -17.60
CA TRP A 491 -7.21 4.20 -17.01
C TRP A 491 -6.25 5.04 -17.87
N HIS A 492 -4.94 4.82 -17.87
CA HIS A 492 -4.00 5.64 -18.67
C HIS A 492 -4.25 5.50 -20.17
N GLY A 493 -4.52 4.27 -20.61
CA GLY A 493 -4.84 3.97 -22.01
C GLY A 493 -6.27 4.25 -22.43
N GLU A 494 -7.13 4.66 -21.50
CA GLU A 494 -8.55 4.94 -21.74
C GLU A 494 -9.33 3.77 -22.37
N LYS A 495 -8.81 2.53 -22.22
CA LYS A 495 -9.51 1.32 -22.63
C LYS A 495 -10.70 1.05 -21.70
N PRO A 496 -11.80 0.48 -22.21
CA PRO A 496 -12.91 0.07 -21.36
C PRO A 496 -12.43 -0.95 -20.31
N PHE A 497 -13.02 -0.92 -19.12
CA PHE A 497 -12.55 -1.79 -18.03
C PHE A 497 -12.79 -3.29 -18.30
N THR A 498 -13.63 -3.64 -19.29
CA THR A 498 -13.77 -5.02 -19.78
C THR A 498 -12.50 -5.57 -20.43
N GLU A 499 -11.53 -4.72 -20.80
CA GLU A 499 -10.22 -5.16 -21.30
C GLU A 499 -9.45 -6.03 -20.29
N TYR A 500 -9.66 -5.85 -18.97
CA TYR A 500 -9.05 -6.71 -17.97
C TYR A 500 -9.29 -8.21 -18.24
N ARG A 501 -10.42 -8.59 -18.81
CA ARG A 501 -10.77 -9.98 -19.11
C ARG A 501 -9.97 -10.59 -20.27
N LYS A 502 -9.20 -9.80 -21.00
CA LYS A 502 -8.35 -10.28 -22.11
C LYS A 502 -6.98 -10.79 -21.64
N PHE A 503 -6.56 -10.44 -20.42
CA PHE A 503 -5.23 -10.71 -19.89
C PHE A 503 -5.29 -11.64 -18.68
N PHE A 504 -4.35 -12.60 -18.67
CA PHE A 504 -4.25 -13.62 -17.63
C PHE A 504 -2.89 -13.51 -16.94
N PHE A 505 -2.59 -12.33 -16.40
CA PHE A 505 -1.34 -12.07 -15.70
C PHE A 505 -1.03 -13.13 -14.66
N ARG A 506 0.25 -13.49 -14.52
CA ARG A 506 0.68 -14.40 -13.45
C ARG A 506 0.45 -13.74 -12.08
N TYR A 507 0.68 -12.43 -12.00
CA TYR A 507 0.51 -11.62 -10.80
C TYR A 507 0.34 -10.15 -11.24
N ALA A 508 -0.80 -9.57 -11.01
CA ALA A 508 -1.02 -8.15 -11.25
C ALA A 508 -0.58 -7.36 -10.00
N SER A 509 0.59 -6.75 -10.04
CA SER A 509 1.19 -6.00 -8.95
C SER A 509 0.83 -4.51 -8.94
N GLU A 510 0.37 -3.98 -10.09
CA GLU A 510 -0.29 -2.69 -10.20
C GLU A 510 -1.36 -2.69 -11.30
N PHE A 511 -2.53 -2.20 -10.95
CA PHE A 511 -3.62 -1.82 -11.83
C PHE A 511 -4.58 -0.96 -11.02
N GLY A 512 -5.25 -0.01 -11.63
CA GLY A 512 -6.05 0.92 -10.84
C GLY A 512 -7.06 1.70 -11.66
N PHE A 513 -7.96 2.39 -10.94
CA PHE A 513 -8.96 3.26 -11.50
C PHE A 513 -9.25 4.39 -10.52
N GLN A 514 -9.36 5.64 -10.99
CA GLN A 514 -9.58 6.78 -10.08
C GLN A 514 -11.06 7.00 -9.74
N SER A 515 -11.27 7.59 -8.56
CA SER A 515 -12.51 8.24 -8.18
C SER A 515 -12.26 9.48 -7.32
N PHE A 516 -13.27 10.33 -7.22
CA PHE A 516 -13.26 11.39 -6.22
C PHE A 516 -13.52 10.82 -4.82
N PRO A 517 -13.01 11.46 -3.76
CA PRO A 517 -13.45 11.18 -2.41
C PRO A 517 -14.90 11.65 -2.20
N CYS A 518 -15.55 11.26 -1.11
CA CYS A 518 -16.93 11.69 -0.81
C CYS A 518 -17.02 13.20 -0.52
N LEU A 519 -18.23 13.75 -0.55
CA LEU A 519 -18.46 15.18 -0.32
C LEU A 519 -17.89 15.67 1.02
N LYS A 520 -18.06 14.90 2.10
CA LYS A 520 -17.48 15.24 3.43
C LYS A 520 -15.96 15.41 3.39
N SER A 521 -15.27 14.63 2.59
CA SER A 521 -13.81 14.75 2.40
C SER A 521 -13.47 15.98 1.56
N VAL A 522 -14.22 16.25 0.49
CA VAL A 522 -14.04 17.43 -0.35
C VAL A 522 -14.26 18.72 0.45
N GLU A 523 -15.21 18.73 1.37
CA GLU A 523 -15.50 19.87 2.24
C GLU A 523 -14.36 20.25 3.18
N GLN A 524 -13.45 19.33 3.47
CA GLN A 524 -12.30 19.59 4.33
C GLN A 524 -11.20 20.43 3.67
N PHE A 525 -11.21 20.56 2.34
CA PHE A 525 -10.19 21.31 1.62
C PHE A 525 -10.75 22.35 0.62
N THR A 526 -12.07 22.53 0.56
CA THR A 526 -12.75 23.41 -0.40
C THR A 526 -13.74 24.37 0.26
N LEU A 527 -13.94 25.54 -0.35
CA LEU A 527 -15.12 26.38 -0.15
C LEU A 527 -16.28 25.90 -1.05
N PRO A 528 -17.55 26.26 -0.75
CA PRO A 528 -18.68 25.88 -1.61
C PRO A 528 -18.50 26.25 -3.09
N ASP A 529 -17.92 27.42 -3.39
CA ASP A 529 -17.67 27.88 -4.76
C ASP A 529 -16.58 27.09 -5.49
N ASP A 530 -15.73 26.37 -4.77
CA ASP A 530 -14.70 25.48 -5.34
C ASP A 530 -15.26 24.14 -5.79
N ARG A 531 -16.50 23.77 -5.38
CA ARG A 531 -17.09 22.45 -5.59
C ARG A 531 -17.61 22.25 -7.02
N ASN A 532 -16.69 22.33 -7.94
CA ASN A 532 -16.82 21.98 -9.35
C ASN A 532 -15.52 21.30 -9.77
N ILE A 533 -15.62 20.11 -10.39
CA ILE A 533 -14.43 19.31 -10.74
C ILE A 533 -13.43 20.02 -11.68
N PHE A 534 -13.85 21.10 -12.32
CA PHE A 534 -13.03 21.95 -13.19
C PHE A 534 -12.65 23.29 -12.50
N SER A 535 -12.90 23.46 -11.22
CA SER A 535 -12.37 24.57 -10.45
C SER A 535 -10.85 24.41 -10.24
N ARG A 536 -10.15 25.54 -10.09
CA ARG A 536 -8.70 25.50 -9.82
C ARG A 536 -8.33 24.65 -8.62
N VAL A 537 -9.15 24.69 -7.55
CA VAL A 537 -8.93 23.91 -6.32
C VAL A 537 -9.11 22.43 -6.60
N MET A 538 -10.20 22.01 -7.23
CA MET A 538 -10.43 20.60 -7.55
C MET A 538 -9.42 20.05 -8.56
N GLU A 539 -8.95 20.85 -9.53
CA GLU A 539 -7.88 20.46 -10.45
C GLU A 539 -6.52 20.38 -9.72
N ARG A 540 -6.26 21.25 -8.72
CA ARG A 540 -5.07 21.16 -7.87
C ARG A 540 -5.06 19.85 -7.07
N HIS A 541 -6.19 19.41 -6.56
CA HIS A 541 -6.40 18.17 -5.84
C HIS A 541 -6.74 16.98 -6.75
N GLN A 542 -6.27 16.98 -8.02
CA GLN A 542 -6.38 15.88 -8.96
C GLN A 542 -5.01 15.30 -9.34
N ARG A 543 -4.01 16.05 -9.58
CA ARG A 543 -2.61 15.70 -9.90
C ARG A 543 -2.38 14.92 -11.20
N ASN A 544 -3.26 14.00 -11.61
CA ASN A 544 -3.13 13.27 -12.86
C ASN A 544 -3.76 14.08 -14.01
N GLN A 545 -2.98 14.35 -15.05
CA GLN A 545 -3.41 15.20 -16.17
C GLN A 545 -4.68 14.68 -16.84
N ALA A 546 -5.62 15.57 -17.14
CA ALA A 546 -6.90 15.30 -17.79
C ALA A 546 -7.81 14.27 -17.07
N ALA A 547 -7.45 13.84 -15.86
CA ALA A 547 -8.14 12.75 -15.19
C ALA A 547 -9.58 13.07 -14.79
N ASN A 548 -9.90 14.32 -14.46
CA ASN A 548 -11.29 14.72 -14.23
C ASN A 548 -12.14 14.49 -15.49
N GLY A 549 -11.57 14.76 -16.66
CA GLY A 549 -12.20 14.44 -17.96
C GLY A 549 -12.30 12.94 -18.21
N LYS A 550 -11.28 12.15 -17.86
CA LYS A 550 -11.31 10.68 -17.97
C LYS A 550 -12.41 10.07 -17.12
N ILE A 551 -12.58 10.52 -15.87
CA ILE A 551 -13.68 10.06 -14.98
C ILE A 551 -15.03 10.31 -15.70
N LEU A 552 -15.25 11.51 -16.27
CA LEU A 552 -16.48 11.79 -17.01
C LEU A 552 -16.63 10.91 -18.28
N SER A 553 -15.54 10.66 -19.01
CA SER A 553 -15.55 9.79 -20.19
C SER A 553 -16.02 8.38 -19.82
N TYR A 554 -15.51 7.78 -18.77
CA TYR A 554 -15.93 6.46 -18.28
C TYR A 554 -17.35 6.49 -17.70
N LEU A 555 -17.72 7.54 -16.96
CA LEU A 555 -19.09 7.70 -16.46
C LEU A 555 -20.08 7.71 -17.61
N SER A 556 -19.77 8.40 -18.71
CA SER A 556 -20.64 8.47 -19.89
C SER A 556 -20.93 7.10 -20.53
N GLN A 557 -20.02 6.14 -20.34
CA GLN A 557 -20.17 4.76 -20.85
C GLN A 557 -21.04 3.90 -19.92
N THR A 558 -21.08 4.21 -18.63
CA THR A 558 -21.59 3.30 -17.60
C THR A 558 -22.88 3.78 -16.94
N PHE A 559 -22.93 5.05 -16.50
CA PHE A 559 -24.02 5.61 -15.71
C PHE A 559 -24.76 6.74 -16.43
N ARG A 560 -25.94 7.11 -15.90
CA ARG A 560 -26.63 8.33 -16.32
C ARG A 560 -25.85 9.56 -15.85
N TYR A 561 -26.03 10.69 -16.53
CA TYR A 561 -25.39 11.95 -16.16
C TYR A 561 -25.83 12.38 -14.76
N PRO A 562 -24.91 12.62 -13.81
CA PRO A 562 -25.24 13.03 -12.46
C PRO A 562 -25.90 14.42 -12.41
N ASN A 563 -26.88 14.62 -11.53
CA ASN A 563 -27.61 15.90 -11.43
C ASN A 563 -26.98 16.87 -10.43
N SER A 564 -26.10 16.41 -9.56
CA SER A 564 -25.44 17.21 -8.55
C SER A 564 -23.94 16.89 -8.46
N PHE A 565 -23.20 17.76 -7.78
CA PHE A 565 -21.79 17.49 -7.50
C PHE A 565 -21.62 16.25 -6.62
N ASP A 566 -22.47 16.07 -5.59
CA ASP A 566 -22.45 14.89 -4.72
C ASP A 566 -22.74 13.60 -5.50
N ASP A 567 -23.73 13.62 -6.42
CA ASP A 567 -24.01 12.47 -7.28
C ASP A 567 -22.83 12.12 -8.20
N LEU A 568 -22.09 13.12 -8.67
CA LEU A 568 -20.89 12.91 -9.49
C LEU A 568 -19.79 12.20 -8.68
N LEU A 569 -19.54 12.66 -7.45
CA LEU A 569 -18.57 12.03 -6.56
C LEU A 569 -18.97 10.56 -6.27
N TYR A 570 -20.22 10.34 -5.91
CA TYR A 570 -20.79 9.01 -5.67
C TYR A 570 -20.66 8.09 -6.89
N ALA A 571 -21.13 8.53 -8.06
CA ALA A 571 -21.05 7.74 -9.28
C ALA A 571 -19.61 7.37 -9.65
N SER A 572 -18.64 8.27 -9.41
CA SER A 572 -17.23 8.00 -9.67
C SER A 572 -16.69 6.86 -8.80
N GLN A 573 -17.10 6.79 -7.53
CA GLN A 573 -16.71 5.70 -6.63
C GLN A 573 -17.33 4.36 -7.02
N LEU A 574 -18.60 4.35 -7.42
CA LEU A 574 -19.25 3.13 -7.89
C LEU A 574 -18.56 2.59 -9.16
N MET A 575 -18.14 3.50 -10.04
CA MET A 575 -17.45 3.12 -11.28
C MET A 575 -16.05 2.59 -11.02
N GLN A 576 -15.30 3.20 -10.10
CA GLN A 576 -14.01 2.69 -9.63
C GLN A 576 -14.16 1.26 -9.13
N ALA A 577 -15.14 1.02 -8.25
CA ALA A 577 -15.42 -0.29 -7.68
C ALA A 577 -15.76 -1.33 -8.77
N GLU A 578 -16.59 -0.95 -9.75
CA GLU A 578 -16.99 -1.84 -10.85
C GLU A 578 -15.81 -2.17 -11.76
N ALA A 579 -14.99 -1.19 -12.13
CA ALA A 579 -13.83 -1.38 -12.99
C ALA A 579 -12.81 -2.36 -12.36
N ILE A 580 -12.48 -2.17 -11.11
CA ILE A 580 -11.52 -3.03 -10.39
C ILE A 580 -12.09 -4.43 -10.16
N ARG A 581 -13.40 -4.54 -9.84
CA ARG A 581 -14.09 -5.81 -9.71
C ARG A 581 -13.95 -6.68 -10.97
N TYR A 582 -14.08 -6.10 -12.15
CA TYR A 582 -13.93 -6.82 -13.43
C TYR A 582 -12.57 -7.53 -13.55
N GLY A 583 -11.48 -6.84 -13.18
CA GLY A 583 -10.13 -7.41 -13.20
C GLY A 583 -9.94 -8.48 -12.13
N VAL A 584 -10.20 -8.14 -10.88
CA VAL A 584 -9.94 -9.04 -9.73
C VAL A 584 -10.75 -10.34 -9.83
N GLU A 585 -12.06 -10.24 -10.12
CA GLU A 585 -12.88 -11.44 -10.26
C GLU A 585 -12.40 -12.32 -11.43
N HIS A 586 -11.97 -11.73 -12.55
CA HIS A 586 -11.43 -12.47 -13.68
C HIS A 586 -10.17 -13.24 -13.27
N TRP A 587 -9.20 -12.61 -12.60
CA TRP A 587 -7.97 -13.29 -12.19
C TRP A 587 -8.22 -14.33 -11.10
N ARG A 588 -9.13 -14.09 -10.17
CA ARG A 588 -9.51 -15.08 -9.16
C ARG A 588 -10.22 -16.30 -9.76
N ARG A 589 -11.09 -16.12 -10.75
CA ARG A 589 -11.70 -17.22 -11.50
C ARG A 589 -10.66 -18.10 -12.20
N ASN A 590 -9.50 -17.53 -12.53
CA ASN A 590 -8.38 -18.19 -13.19
C ASN A 590 -7.22 -18.49 -12.22
N ARG A 591 -7.56 -18.73 -10.96
CA ARG A 591 -6.61 -19.15 -9.94
C ARG A 591 -5.77 -20.34 -10.42
N GLY A 592 -4.48 -20.34 -10.13
CA GLY A 592 -3.48 -21.29 -10.64
C GLY A 592 -2.68 -20.69 -11.80
N ARG A 593 -3.35 -20.14 -12.82
CA ARG A 593 -2.68 -19.29 -13.82
C ARG A 593 -2.38 -17.91 -13.27
N CYS A 594 -3.37 -17.27 -12.63
CA CYS A 594 -3.21 -15.97 -11.96
C CYS A 594 -3.11 -16.21 -10.45
N MET A 595 -2.11 -15.59 -9.77
CA MET A 595 -1.86 -15.84 -8.34
C MET A 595 -1.68 -14.57 -7.51
N GLY A 596 -2.09 -13.40 -8.03
CA GLY A 596 -2.07 -12.16 -7.27
C GLY A 596 -2.80 -11.02 -7.95
N ALA A 597 -3.42 -10.16 -7.12
CA ALA A 597 -4.05 -8.92 -7.51
C ALA A 597 -3.79 -7.86 -6.42
N ILE A 598 -2.87 -6.96 -6.68
CA ILE A 598 -2.50 -5.85 -5.81
C ILE A 598 -2.95 -4.55 -6.47
N ILE A 599 -3.92 -3.91 -5.84
CA ILE A 599 -4.60 -2.75 -6.41
C ILE A 599 -3.76 -1.49 -6.19
N TRP A 600 -3.50 -0.73 -7.23
CA TRP A 600 -3.04 0.63 -7.09
C TRP A 600 -4.23 1.55 -6.87
N GLN A 601 -4.45 2.15 -5.67
CA GLN A 601 -3.63 2.10 -4.45
C GLN A 601 -4.53 1.95 -3.21
N LEU A 602 -3.92 1.71 -2.04
CA LEU A 602 -4.66 1.55 -0.78
C LEU A 602 -5.21 2.87 -0.25
N ASN A 603 -4.34 3.86 -0.06
CA ASN A 603 -4.57 5.08 0.72
C ASN A 603 -4.08 6.34 -0.01
N ASP A 604 -4.46 7.50 0.51
CA ASP A 604 -4.00 8.81 0.04
C ASP A 604 -2.98 9.42 0.99
N ILE A 605 -2.06 10.23 0.43
CA ILE A 605 -1.05 11.00 1.16
C ILE A 605 -1.55 12.40 1.58
N TRP A 606 -2.58 12.89 0.94
CA TRP A 606 -3.29 14.15 1.17
C TRP A 606 -4.69 14.07 0.56
N PRO A 607 -5.61 15.03 0.83
CA PRO A 607 -6.94 14.99 0.22
C PRO A 607 -6.88 15.19 -1.30
N VAL A 608 -7.32 14.19 -2.07
CA VAL A 608 -7.13 14.16 -3.54
C VAL A 608 -8.13 13.24 -4.22
N ALA A 609 -8.39 13.47 -5.51
CA ALA A 609 -8.98 12.46 -6.40
C ALA A 609 -7.87 11.50 -6.84
N SER A 610 -8.05 10.19 -6.59
CA SER A 610 -7.00 9.21 -6.78
C SER A 610 -7.53 7.79 -7.00
N TRP A 611 -6.62 6.84 -7.12
CA TRP A 611 -6.90 5.40 -7.19
C TRP A 611 -7.16 4.77 -5.82
N ALA A 612 -6.96 5.52 -4.72
CA ALA A 612 -7.08 4.98 -3.37
C ALA A 612 -8.45 4.34 -3.10
N SER A 613 -8.45 3.24 -2.36
CA SER A 613 -9.67 2.59 -1.88
C SER A 613 -10.15 3.15 -0.53
N ILE A 614 -9.24 3.76 0.23
CA ILE A 614 -9.50 4.51 1.47
C ILE A 614 -8.97 5.93 1.27
N ASP A 615 -9.79 6.94 1.52
CA ASP A 615 -9.39 8.33 1.33
C ASP A 615 -8.45 8.81 2.45
N TYR A 616 -7.87 10.01 2.28
CA TYR A 616 -6.92 10.59 3.23
C TYR A 616 -7.45 10.65 4.69
N TYR A 617 -8.77 10.80 4.87
CA TYR A 617 -9.40 10.88 6.20
C TYR A 617 -9.77 9.52 6.77
N GLY A 618 -9.42 8.42 6.10
CA GLY A 618 -9.71 7.05 6.53
C GLY A 618 -11.12 6.57 6.21
N ARG A 619 -11.82 7.24 5.28
CA ARG A 619 -13.16 6.83 4.82
C ARG A 619 -13.04 5.80 3.72
N TRP A 620 -13.75 4.68 3.87
CA TRP A 620 -13.82 3.67 2.82
C TRP A 620 -14.59 4.20 1.62
N LYS A 621 -13.98 4.16 0.45
CA LYS A 621 -14.69 4.34 -0.82
C LYS A 621 -15.44 3.06 -1.20
N ALA A 622 -16.33 3.14 -2.19
CA ALA A 622 -17.06 1.98 -2.71
C ALA A 622 -16.14 0.82 -3.12
N LEU A 623 -14.93 1.12 -3.59
CA LEU A 623 -13.92 0.13 -3.94
C LEU A 623 -13.50 -0.73 -2.74
N HIS A 624 -13.34 -0.16 -1.54
CA HIS A 624 -12.88 -0.94 -0.39
C HIS A 624 -13.96 -1.93 0.10
N TYR A 625 -15.24 -1.54 0.03
CA TYR A 625 -16.37 -2.47 0.27
C TYR A 625 -16.48 -3.54 -0.83
N ALA A 626 -16.24 -3.18 -2.09
CA ALA A 626 -16.17 -4.17 -3.17
C ALA A 626 -15.00 -5.14 -2.97
N ALA A 627 -13.84 -4.63 -2.50
CA ALA A 627 -12.68 -5.45 -2.18
C ALA A 627 -12.99 -6.51 -1.13
N LYS A 628 -13.71 -6.15 -0.08
CA LYS A 628 -14.18 -7.12 0.92
C LYS A 628 -14.95 -8.29 0.31
N ARG A 629 -15.73 -8.05 -0.76
CA ARG A 629 -16.50 -9.10 -1.47
C ARG A 629 -15.62 -9.87 -2.46
N PHE A 630 -14.89 -9.19 -3.34
CA PHE A 630 -14.09 -9.91 -4.34
C PHE A 630 -12.78 -10.52 -3.78
N PHE A 631 -12.37 -10.18 -2.54
CA PHE A 631 -11.31 -10.85 -1.78
C PHE A 631 -11.84 -11.80 -0.71
N ALA A 632 -13.15 -12.08 -0.68
CA ALA A 632 -13.70 -13.04 0.26
C ALA A 632 -13.02 -14.43 0.08
N PRO A 633 -12.73 -15.15 1.19
CA PRO A 633 -12.10 -16.48 1.12
C PRO A 633 -12.85 -17.48 0.27
N VAL A 634 -14.18 -17.42 0.30
CA VAL A 634 -15.06 -18.16 -0.64
C VAL A 634 -15.85 -17.13 -1.42
N MET A 635 -15.69 -17.13 -2.74
CA MET A 635 -16.29 -16.12 -3.62
C MET A 635 -17.01 -16.79 -4.79
N ILE A 636 -18.28 -16.42 -5.03
CA ILE A 636 -18.97 -16.68 -6.30
C ILE A 636 -18.94 -15.42 -7.15
N SER A 637 -18.68 -15.56 -8.44
CA SER A 637 -18.71 -14.44 -9.39
C SER A 637 -19.25 -14.87 -10.73
N ALA A 638 -19.77 -13.92 -11.51
CA ALA A 638 -20.27 -14.13 -12.86
C ALA A 638 -19.32 -13.53 -13.90
N GLU A 639 -19.13 -14.24 -15.00
CA GLU A 639 -18.62 -13.72 -16.26
C GLU A 639 -19.80 -13.61 -17.21
N GLU A 640 -20.30 -12.41 -17.39
CA GLU A 640 -21.44 -12.13 -18.28
C GLU A 640 -20.95 -11.71 -19.67
N GLU A 641 -21.73 -12.06 -20.69
CA GLU A 641 -21.67 -11.51 -22.03
C GLU A 641 -22.88 -10.61 -22.28
N GLY A 642 -22.62 -9.39 -22.72
CA GLY A 642 -23.66 -8.38 -22.94
C GLY A 642 -23.12 -7.14 -23.64
N GLU A 643 -23.78 -6.01 -23.44
CA GLU A 643 -23.43 -4.74 -24.09
C GLU A 643 -22.02 -4.27 -23.70
N LEU A 644 -21.66 -4.34 -22.40
CA LEU A 644 -20.36 -3.86 -21.93
C LEU A 644 -19.20 -4.71 -22.44
N SER A 645 -19.30 -6.05 -22.35
CA SER A 645 -18.21 -6.95 -22.74
C SER A 645 -18.01 -6.99 -24.27
N GLN A 646 -19.06 -6.83 -25.06
CA GLN A 646 -18.99 -6.87 -26.50
C GLN A 646 -18.82 -5.47 -27.14
N ASN A 647 -19.09 -4.40 -26.38
CA ASN A 647 -18.89 -3.00 -26.76
C ASN A 647 -19.34 -2.67 -28.21
N PRO A 648 -20.63 -2.85 -28.53
CA PRO A 648 -21.14 -2.64 -29.91
C PRO A 648 -21.01 -1.18 -30.31
N LYS A 649 -20.61 -0.94 -31.56
CA LYS A 649 -20.56 0.41 -32.11
C LYS A 649 -21.97 0.85 -32.51
N ILE A 650 -22.46 1.97 -31.95
CA ILE A 650 -23.80 2.50 -32.16
C ILE A 650 -24.08 2.81 -33.67
N ASN A 651 -23.05 3.20 -34.40
CA ASN A 651 -23.16 3.60 -35.83
C ASN A 651 -22.80 2.48 -36.81
N GLU A 652 -22.75 1.23 -36.36
CA GLU A 652 -22.58 0.10 -37.28
C GLU A 652 -23.85 -0.14 -38.10
N TYR A 653 -23.69 -0.23 -39.40
CA TYR A 653 -24.86 -0.38 -40.32
C TYR A 653 -25.55 -1.75 -40.14
N HIS A 654 -24.77 -2.77 -39.86
CA HIS A 654 -25.26 -4.14 -39.56
C HIS A 654 -24.59 -4.63 -38.26
N PRO A 655 -25.07 -4.19 -37.08
CA PRO A 655 -24.52 -4.66 -35.84
C PRO A 655 -24.72 -6.18 -35.67
N ALA A 656 -23.69 -6.88 -35.23
CA ALA A 656 -23.83 -8.28 -34.84
C ALA A 656 -24.85 -8.39 -33.70
N PRO A 657 -25.68 -9.44 -33.67
CA PRO A 657 -26.53 -9.70 -32.50
C PRO A 657 -25.68 -9.82 -31.23
N LEU A 658 -26.07 -9.11 -30.18
CA LEU A 658 -25.44 -9.24 -28.89
C LEU A 658 -25.75 -10.60 -28.26
N GLU A 659 -24.69 -11.29 -27.85
CA GLU A 659 -24.82 -12.46 -26.97
C GLU A 659 -25.30 -11.98 -25.60
N LYS A 660 -26.24 -12.71 -25.00
CA LYS A 660 -26.67 -12.55 -23.62
C LYS A 660 -26.50 -13.91 -22.92
N SER A 661 -25.49 -13.99 -22.11
CA SER A 661 -25.15 -15.21 -21.37
C SER A 661 -24.35 -14.87 -20.11
N PHE A 662 -24.25 -15.84 -19.21
CA PHE A 662 -23.35 -15.75 -18.07
C PHE A 662 -22.75 -17.11 -17.74
N ARG A 663 -21.60 -17.07 -17.08
CA ARG A 663 -20.94 -18.25 -16.53
C ARG A 663 -20.53 -17.95 -15.09
N LEU A 664 -20.92 -18.84 -14.17
CA LEU A 664 -20.55 -18.69 -12.75
C LEU A 664 -19.24 -19.44 -12.46
N ASN A 665 -18.51 -18.90 -11.50
CA ASN A 665 -17.34 -19.53 -10.94
C ASN A 665 -17.36 -19.39 -9.40
N VAL A 666 -16.94 -20.43 -8.70
CA VAL A 666 -16.75 -20.39 -7.25
C VAL A 666 -15.27 -20.61 -6.93
N CYS A 667 -14.67 -19.64 -6.25
CA CYS A 667 -13.30 -19.70 -5.72
C CYS A 667 -13.31 -20.09 -4.25
N ASN A 668 -12.35 -20.91 -3.83
CA ASN A 668 -12.11 -21.29 -2.44
C ASN A 668 -10.63 -21.07 -2.08
N GLU A 669 -10.32 -20.04 -1.31
CA GLU A 669 -8.98 -19.74 -0.77
C GLU A 669 -8.83 -20.24 0.68
N THR A 670 -9.63 -21.20 1.12
CA THR A 670 -9.47 -21.83 2.44
C THR A 670 -8.67 -23.13 2.34
N LEU A 671 -8.11 -23.58 3.45
CA LEU A 671 -7.32 -24.83 3.55
C LEU A 671 -8.18 -26.12 3.61
N ARG A 672 -9.48 -26.02 3.35
CA ARG A 672 -10.43 -27.15 3.38
C ARG A 672 -11.41 -27.08 2.21
N ASP A 673 -11.91 -28.25 1.81
CA ASP A 673 -12.99 -28.31 0.85
C ASP A 673 -14.25 -27.65 1.41
N VAL A 674 -14.97 -26.93 0.55
CA VAL A 674 -16.24 -26.28 0.89
C VAL A 674 -17.35 -26.86 0.02
N THR A 675 -18.37 -27.43 0.66
CA THR A 675 -19.57 -27.91 -0.04
C THR A 675 -20.72 -26.96 0.20
N GLY A 676 -21.43 -26.60 -0.85
CA GLY A 676 -22.57 -25.68 -0.79
C GLY A 676 -23.42 -25.78 -2.04
N GLU A 677 -24.46 -24.98 -2.09
CA GLU A 677 -25.36 -24.85 -3.24
C GLU A 677 -25.10 -23.55 -3.99
N VAL A 678 -24.84 -23.64 -5.30
CA VAL A 678 -24.94 -22.52 -6.21
C VAL A 678 -26.40 -22.34 -6.58
N VAL A 679 -26.96 -21.20 -6.27
CA VAL A 679 -28.30 -20.80 -6.67
C VAL A 679 -28.23 -19.58 -7.57
N TRP A 680 -29.02 -19.57 -8.66
CA TRP A 680 -29.16 -18.39 -9.50
C TRP A 680 -30.57 -18.23 -10.03
N ALA A 681 -30.98 -17.00 -10.31
CA ALA A 681 -32.26 -16.67 -10.88
C ALA A 681 -32.15 -15.49 -11.87
N LEU A 682 -32.74 -15.69 -13.06
CA LEU A 682 -33.04 -14.59 -13.99
C LEU A 682 -34.33 -13.92 -13.52
N ARG A 683 -34.29 -12.60 -13.34
CA ARG A 683 -35.38 -11.84 -12.72
C ARG A 683 -35.73 -10.60 -13.53
N THR A 684 -36.96 -10.17 -13.37
CA THR A 684 -37.41 -8.83 -13.76
C THR A 684 -37.01 -7.77 -12.75
N PRO A 685 -37.01 -6.46 -13.07
CA PRO A 685 -36.58 -5.40 -12.15
C PRO A 685 -37.40 -5.34 -10.85
N ASP A 686 -38.66 -5.77 -10.82
CA ASP A 686 -39.50 -5.92 -9.62
C ASP A 686 -39.22 -7.20 -8.83
N GLY A 687 -38.28 -8.05 -9.29
CA GLY A 687 -37.77 -9.23 -8.61
C GLY A 687 -38.50 -10.53 -8.94
N GLU A 688 -39.51 -10.52 -9.83
CA GLU A 688 -40.18 -11.74 -10.28
C GLU A 688 -39.17 -12.71 -10.93
N ILE A 689 -39.25 -14.00 -10.58
CA ILE A 689 -38.36 -15.03 -11.11
C ILE A 689 -38.88 -15.52 -12.44
N VAL A 690 -38.14 -15.29 -13.52
CA VAL A 690 -38.41 -15.78 -14.86
C VAL A 690 -37.89 -17.20 -15.04
N ARG A 691 -36.67 -17.45 -14.56
CA ARG A 691 -35.99 -18.75 -14.65
C ARG A 691 -35.00 -18.88 -13.49
N GLN A 692 -34.87 -20.06 -12.92
CA GLN A 692 -33.89 -20.29 -11.84
C GLN A 692 -33.29 -21.69 -11.94
N ASN A 693 -32.18 -21.92 -11.30
CA ASN A 693 -31.57 -23.22 -11.10
C ASN A 693 -30.78 -23.24 -9.80
N GLN A 694 -30.56 -24.46 -9.28
CA GLN A 694 -29.68 -24.70 -8.15
C GLN A 694 -28.86 -25.97 -8.39
N GLN A 695 -27.62 -25.98 -7.87
CA GLN A 695 -26.71 -27.10 -8.01
C GLN A 695 -25.80 -27.22 -6.79
N THR A 696 -25.74 -28.38 -6.18
CA THR A 696 -24.77 -28.65 -5.09
C THR A 696 -23.39 -28.91 -5.68
N LEU A 697 -22.39 -28.29 -5.11
CA LEU A 697 -20.98 -28.38 -5.52
C LEU A 697 -20.06 -28.51 -4.31
N THR A 698 -19.00 -29.30 -4.48
CA THR A 698 -17.82 -29.24 -3.60
C THR A 698 -16.70 -28.54 -4.33
N ILE A 699 -16.16 -27.53 -3.71
CA ILE A 699 -15.01 -26.74 -4.19
C ILE A 699 -13.81 -27.16 -3.37
N PRO A 700 -12.81 -27.82 -3.97
CA PRO A 700 -11.60 -28.21 -3.25
C PRO A 700 -10.90 -27.03 -2.59
N ALA A 701 -10.13 -27.29 -1.55
CA ALA A 701 -9.26 -26.31 -0.93
C ALA A 701 -8.34 -25.66 -1.98
N MET A 702 -8.11 -24.36 -1.84
CA MET A 702 -7.16 -23.59 -2.68
C MET A 702 -7.43 -23.78 -4.19
N SER A 703 -8.71 -23.71 -4.61
CA SER A 703 -9.11 -23.95 -6.01
C SER A 703 -10.22 -23.02 -6.48
N ALA A 704 -10.44 -23.00 -7.79
CA ALA A 704 -11.55 -22.33 -8.44
C ALA A 704 -12.29 -23.32 -9.36
N LYS A 705 -13.60 -23.23 -9.40
CA LYS A 705 -14.43 -24.14 -10.20
C LYS A 705 -15.43 -23.37 -11.06
N TRP A 706 -15.35 -23.58 -12.37
CA TRP A 706 -16.30 -23.06 -13.33
C TRP A 706 -17.53 -23.96 -13.43
N LEU A 707 -18.69 -23.31 -13.57
CA LEU A 707 -19.94 -23.95 -13.95
C LEU A 707 -20.15 -23.85 -15.45
N ASP A 708 -21.19 -24.54 -15.96
CA ASP A 708 -21.56 -24.45 -17.36
C ASP A 708 -22.11 -23.05 -17.70
N LYS A 709 -21.85 -22.59 -18.92
CA LYS A 709 -22.39 -21.36 -19.47
C LYS A 709 -23.92 -21.44 -19.61
N VAL A 710 -24.60 -20.41 -19.15
CA VAL A 710 -26.07 -20.29 -19.25
C VAL A 710 -26.40 -19.28 -20.35
N ASP A 711 -27.07 -19.77 -21.40
CA ASP A 711 -27.62 -18.95 -22.47
C ASP A 711 -28.86 -18.19 -21.97
N CYS A 712 -28.93 -16.91 -22.25
CA CYS A 712 -30.04 -16.01 -21.93
C CYS A 712 -30.53 -15.26 -23.19
N ALA A 713 -30.44 -15.87 -24.35
CA ALA A 713 -30.89 -15.25 -25.62
C ALA A 713 -32.36 -14.74 -25.56
N ASP A 714 -33.19 -15.40 -24.78
CA ASP A 714 -34.61 -15.06 -24.52
C ASP A 714 -34.79 -13.92 -23.50
N ALA A 715 -33.73 -13.52 -22.75
CA ALA A 715 -33.84 -12.43 -21.80
C ALA A 715 -33.95 -11.05 -22.47
N SER A 716 -34.65 -10.10 -21.83
CA SER A 716 -34.55 -8.71 -22.18
C SER A 716 -33.15 -8.17 -21.87
N LEU A 717 -32.56 -7.45 -22.82
CA LEU A 717 -31.26 -6.83 -22.64
C LEU A 717 -31.28 -5.81 -21.48
N THR A 718 -32.34 -5.03 -21.38
CA THR A 718 -32.50 -3.90 -20.47
C THR A 718 -33.43 -4.17 -19.29
N GLY A 719 -34.29 -5.20 -19.40
CA GLY A 719 -35.35 -5.48 -18.42
C GLY A 719 -35.17 -6.76 -17.61
N HIS A 720 -33.99 -7.42 -17.68
CA HIS A 720 -33.71 -8.60 -16.85
C HIS A 720 -32.33 -8.52 -16.22
N TYR A 721 -32.21 -9.07 -15.03
CA TYR A 721 -30.94 -9.27 -14.35
C TYR A 721 -30.81 -10.68 -13.80
N VAL A 722 -29.60 -11.11 -13.54
CA VAL A 722 -29.33 -12.40 -12.88
C VAL A 722 -28.86 -12.12 -11.45
N SER A 723 -29.49 -12.74 -10.48
CA SER A 723 -28.97 -12.85 -9.10
C SER A 723 -28.38 -14.24 -8.89
N PHE A 724 -27.27 -14.32 -8.13
CA PHE A 724 -26.63 -15.59 -7.82
C PHE A 724 -26.01 -15.57 -6.41
N ALA A 725 -25.94 -16.75 -5.79
CA ALA A 725 -25.30 -16.91 -4.49
C ALA A 725 -24.68 -18.31 -4.37
N PHE A 726 -23.67 -18.42 -3.53
CA PHE A 726 -23.16 -19.68 -3.01
C PHE A 726 -23.58 -19.82 -1.55
N VAL A 727 -24.36 -20.84 -1.26
CA VAL A 727 -25.02 -21.06 0.04
C VAL A 727 -24.38 -22.25 0.74
N VAL A 728 -23.85 -22.04 1.92
CA VAL A 728 -23.28 -23.07 2.80
C VAL A 728 -24.05 -23.06 4.11
N ASP A 729 -24.50 -24.21 4.56
CA ASP A 729 -25.30 -24.36 5.79
C ASP A 729 -26.49 -23.39 5.89
N ASN A 730 -27.19 -23.18 4.79
CA ASN A 730 -28.31 -22.23 4.62
C ASN A 730 -27.94 -20.74 4.78
N VAL A 731 -26.67 -20.40 4.68
CA VAL A 731 -26.18 -19.01 4.70
C VAL A 731 -25.55 -18.69 3.35
N ALA A 732 -25.95 -17.59 2.70
CA ALA A 732 -25.26 -17.09 1.52
C ALA A 732 -23.90 -16.55 1.95
N VAL A 733 -22.82 -17.31 1.67
CA VAL A 733 -21.45 -16.91 2.02
C VAL A 733 -20.85 -15.97 1.00
N SER A 734 -21.39 -15.96 -0.21
CA SER A 734 -21.06 -15.01 -1.27
C SER A 734 -22.23 -14.89 -2.22
N GLU A 735 -22.52 -13.66 -2.66
CA GLU A 735 -23.66 -13.35 -3.54
C GLU A 735 -23.31 -12.20 -4.49
N GLY A 736 -24.06 -12.07 -5.56
CA GLY A 736 -23.94 -10.98 -6.50
C GLY A 736 -25.05 -10.92 -7.54
N THR A 737 -24.97 -9.91 -8.39
CA THR A 737 -25.85 -9.76 -9.54
C THR A 737 -25.08 -9.41 -10.80
N CYS A 738 -25.64 -9.70 -11.98
CA CYS A 738 -25.17 -9.14 -13.23
C CYS A 738 -26.33 -8.71 -14.12
N ILE A 739 -26.08 -7.73 -15.00
CA ILE A 739 -26.98 -7.21 -16.01
C ILE A 739 -26.31 -7.34 -17.38
N PHE A 740 -27.10 -7.39 -18.46
CA PHE A 740 -26.59 -7.59 -19.82
C PHE A 740 -26.35 -6.28 -20.60
N CYS A 741 -26.66 -5.13 -20.01
CA CYS A 741 -26.45 -3.82 -20.59
C CYS A 741 -25.66 -2.90 -19.65
N ALA A 742 -25.25 -1.74 -20.15
CA ALA A 742 -24.71 -0.69 -19.28
C ALA A 742 -25.77 -0.27 -18.24
N PRO A 743 -25.41 -0.01 -16.97
CA PRO A 743 -26.38 0.41 -15.93
C PRO A 743 -27.27 1.60 -16.35
N LYS A 744 -26.77 2.52 -17.17
CA LYS A 744 -27.54 3.68 -17.69
C LYS A 744 -28.72 3.27 -18.60
N HIS A 745 -28.63 2.08 -19.21
CA HIS A 745 -29.65 1.56 -20.13
C HIS A 745 -30.63 0.60 -19.45
N PHE A 746 -30.29 0.10 -18.26
CA PHE A 746 -31.15 -0.83 -17.54
C PHE A 746 -32.46 -0.14 -17.09
N GLU A 747 -33.56 -0.84 -17.20
CA GLU A 747 -34.91 -0.35 -16.85
C GLU A 747 -35.20 -0.50 -15.37
N PHE A 748 -34.39 0.16 -14.51
CA PHE A 748 -34.63 0.17 -13.09
C PHE A 748 -36.02 0.71 -12.75
N ILE A 749 -36.70 0.01 -11.83
CA ILE A 749 -37.91 0.48 -11.16
C ILE A 749 -37.46 1.17 -9.86
N ASP A 750 -38.25 2.14 -9.39
CA ASP A 750 -38.01 2.80 -8.10
C ASP A 750 -37.94 1.74 -6.98
N PRO A 751 -36.80 1.54 -6.37
CA PRO A 751 -36.63 0.55 -5.31
C PRO A 751 -37.32 0.95 -4.01
N ARG A 752 -37.77 2.21 -3.87
CA ARG A 752 -38.40 2.75 -2.67
C ARG A 752 -37.63 2.37 -1.42
N LEU A 753 -36.31 2.64 -1.45
CA LEU A 753 -35.42 2.30 -0.33
C LEU A 753 -35.92 2.95 0.97
N THR A 754 -36.07 2.13 2.00
CA THR A 754 -36.26 2.62 3.37
C THR A 754 -35.11 2.18 4.23
N VAL A 755 -34.67 3.05 5.13
CA VAL A 755 -33.56 2.82 6.05
C VAL A 755 -34.05 3.06 7.47
N GLU A 756 -33.98 2.03 8.30
CA GLU A 756 -34.33 2.07 9.72
C GLU A 756 -33.10 1.79 10.56
N THR A 757 -32.85 2.59 11.59
CA THR A 757 -31.69 2.42 12.45
C THR A 757 -32.10 2.00 13.87
N HIS A 758 -31.45 0.95 14.39
CA HIS A 758 -31.67 0.39 15.71
C HIS A 758 -30.34 0.18 16.42
N GLY A 759 -29.82 1.23 17.10
CA GLY A 759 -28.48 1.22 17.68
C GLY A 759 -27.41 1.01 16.59
N ASP A 760 -26.62 -0.05 16.69
CA ASP A 760 -25.57 -0.39 15.72
C ASP A 760 -26.08 -1.21 14.51
N THR A 761 -27.39 -1.36 14.37
CA THR A 761 -28.01 -2.13 13.29
C THR A 761 -28.80 -1.21 12.36
N ILE A 762 -28.56 -1.34 11.07
CA ILE A 762 -29.27 -0.65 10.01
C ILE A 762 -30.05 -1.67 9.20
N ILE A 763 -31.35 -1.46 9.05
CA ILE A 763 -32.24 -2.31 8.26
C ILE A 763 -32.58 -1.55 6.97
N VAL A 764 -32.19 -2.12 5.83
CA VAL A 764 -32.50 -1.56 4.51
C VAL A 764 -33.54 -2.43 3.84
N THR A 765 -34.64 -1.82 3.41
CA THR A 765 -35.71 -2.50 2.67
C THR A 765 -35.84 -1.93 1.26
N SER A 766 -35.92 -2.81 0.28
CA SER A 766 -36.17 -2.46 -1.14
C SER A 766 -37.38 -3.21 -1.68
N HIS A 767 -38.16 -2.54 -2.54
CA HIS A 767 -39.33 -3.12 -3.22
C HIS A 767 -39.05 -3.55 -4.67
N ALA A 768 -37.88 -3.19 -5.21
CA ALA A 768 -37.41 -3.61 -6.54
C ALA A 768 -35.89 -3.88 -6.49
N TYR A 769 -35.32 -4.35 -7.58
CA TYR A 769 -33.87 -4.51 -7.71
C TYR A 769 -33.14 -3.19 -7.49
N ALA A 770 -32.26 -3.12 -6.51
CA ALA A 770 -31.43 -1.98 -6.23
C ALA A 770 -29.93 -2.34 -6.43
N LYS A 771 -29.29 -1.68 -7.39
CA LYS A 771 -27.88 -1.89 -7.70
C LYS A 771 -27.03 -0.88 -6.93
N GLN A 772 -25.97 -1.40 -6.31
CA GLN A 772 -24.94 -0.62 -5.59
C GLN A 772 -25.57 0.35 -4.55
N VAL A 773 -26.38 -0.20 -3.65
CA VAL A 773 -26.98 0.56 -2.53
C VAL A 773 -25.89 1.13 -1.66
N TRP A 774 -25.91 2.45 -1.48
CA TRP A 774 -24.97 3.20 -0.67
C TRP A 774 -25.67 3.80 0.54
N LEU A 775 -25.13 3.53 1.73
CA LEU A 775 -25.60 4.04 3.00
C LEU A 775 -24.57 5.05 3.52
N GLU A 776 -25.04 6.20 3.96
CA GLU A 776 -24.19 7.24 4.53
C GLU A 776 -24.95 7.99 5.63
N SER A 777 -24.25 8.44 6.68
CA SER A 777 -24.79 9.37 7.65
C SER A 777 -24.61 10.80 7.17
N GLU A 778 -25.60 11.67 7.37
CA GLU A 778 -25.48 13.10 7.04
C GLU A 778 -24.49 13.83 7.97
N ASP A 779 -24.49 13.49 9.25
CA ASP A 779 -23.84 14.27 10.31
C ASP A 779 -22.52 13.64 10.81
N ALA A 780 -22.32 12.32 10.64
CA ALA A 780 -21.20 11.59 11.22
C ALA A 780 -20.43 10.75 10.20
N ASP A 781 -19.19 10.39 10.54
CA ASP A 781 -18.49 9.32 9.82
C ASP A 781 -19.07 7.97 10.20
N LEU A 782 -19.22 7.10 9.21
CA LEU A 782 -19.89 5.82 9.35
C LEU A 782 -19.13 4.75 8.58
N LEU A 783 -18.58 3.76 9.28
CA LEU A 783 -18.05 2.55 8.70
C LEU A 783 -19.02 1.40 8.97
N LEU A 784 -19.39 0.70 7.91
CA LEU A 784 -20.34 -0.41 7.93
C LEU A 784 -19.63 -1.74 7.65
N ASP A 785 -20.26 -2.83 8.07
CA ASP A 785 -19.78 -4.17 7.73
C ASP A 785 -20.01 -4.52 6.24
N ASP A 786 -20.95 -3.86 5.57
CA ASP A 786 -21.14 -3.89 4.10
C ASP A 786 -21.73 -2.57 3.60
N ASN A 787 -21.39 -2.19 2.35
CA ASN A 787 -21.94 -1.02 1.67
C ASN A 787 -21.70 -1.17 0.15
N ALA A 788 -22.29 -0.29 -0.66
CA ALA A 788 -22.24 -0.38 -2.13
C ALA A 788 -22.63 -1.79 -2.64
N PHE A 789 -23.64 -2.40 -2.04
CA PHE A 789 -24.11 -3.76 -2.34
C PHE A 789 -25.31 -3.75 -3.30
N ASP A 790 -25.48 -4.84 -4.05
CA ASP A 790 -26.69 -5.10 -4.82
C ASP A 790 -27.72 -5.81 -3.93
N MET A 791 -29.01 -5.55 -4.13
CA MET A 791 -30.06 -6.29 -3.42
C MET A 791 -31.27 -6.56 -4.28
N ASN A 792 -31.82 -7.76 -4.13
CA ASN A 792 -33.15 -8.11 -4.61
C ASN A 792 -34.23 -7.40 -3.77
N PRO A 793 -35.50 -7.34 -4.21
CA PRO A 793 -36.59 -6.97 -3.33
C PRO A 793 -36.54 -7.75 -2.02
N GLY A 794 -36.69 -7.06 -0.89
CA GLY A 794 -36.59 -7.63 0.45
C GLY A 794 -35.84 -6.75 1.42
N THR A 795 -35.30 -7.35 2.46
CA THR A 795 -34.63 -6.67 3.56
C THR A 795 -33.19 -7.15 3.72
N LYS A 796 -32.26 -6.22 3.89
CA LYS A 796 -30.85 -6.50 4.26
C LYS A 796 -30.51 -5.81 5.57
N VAL A 797 -29.80 -6.51 6.42
CA VAL A 797 -29.29 -6.00 7.71
C VAL A 797 -27.83 -5.67 7.54
N VAL A 798 -27.45 -4.45 7.90
CA VAL A 798 -26.07 -3.95 7.89
C VAL A 798 -25.70 -3.48 9.30
N ARG A 799 -24.47 -3.70 9.72
CA ARG A 799 -24.00 -3.32 11.07
C ARG A 799 -23.01 -2.18 11.00
N VAL A 800 -23.11 -1.29 12.00
CA VAL A 800 -22.12 -0.25 12.25
C VAL A 800 -20.88 -0.89 12.87
N VAL A 801 -19.74 -0.72 12.22
CA VAL A 801 -18.42 -1.16 12.71
C VAL A 801 -17.75 -0.03 13.49
N ARG A 802 -17.86 1.20 12.97
CA ARG A 802 -17.29 2.41 13.60
C ARG A 802 -18.12 3.63 13.24
N GLY A 803 -18.27 4.58 14.17
CA GLY A 803 -19.03 5.79 13.95
C GLY A 803 -20.44 5.75 14.54
N SER A 804 -21.36 6.54 14.00
CA SER A 804 -22.75 6.67 14.48
C SER A 804 -23.77 6.52 13.35
N ALA A 805 -24.82 5.74 13.59
CA ALA A 805 -25.96 5.53 12.67
C ALA A 805 -27.03 6.63 12.77
N GLU A 806 -26.65 7.85 13.12
CA GLU A 806 -27.58 8.98 13.14
C GLU A 806 -27.85 9.49 11.73
N LYS A 807 -29.13 9.75 11.41
CA LYS A 807 -29.57 10.29 10.11
C LYS A 807 -28.96 9.57 8.90
N VAL A 808 -29.03 8.24 8.91
CA VAL A 808 -28.56 7.45 7.78
C VAL A 808 -29.56 7.55 6.62
N ARG A 809 -29.06 7.89 5.45
CA ARG A 809 -29.80 7.82 4.18
C ARG A 809 -29.26 6.71 3.30
N GLY A 810 -30.12 6.19 2.42
CA GLY A 810 -29.76 5.19 1.41
C GLY A 810 -30.05 5.70 0.01
N ARG A 811 -29.17 5.46 -0.94
CA ARG A 811 -29.35 5.70 -2.38
C ARG A 811 -28.81 4.52 -3.20
N SER A 812 -29.17 4.46 -4.45
CA SER A 812 -28.74 3.41 -5.38
C SER A 812 -28.46 3.97 -6.77
N VAL A 813 -28.01 3.13 -7.71
CA VAL A 813 -27.84 3.54 -9.12
C VAL A 813 -29.14 4.10 -9.73
N TRP A 814 -30.31 3.70 -9.24
CA TRP A 814 -31.60 4.24 -9.71
C TRP A 814 -31.71 5.76 -9.48
N ASP A 815 -31.13 6.28 -8.42
CA ASP A 815 -31.17 7.70 -8.05
C ASP A 815 -30.32 8.59 -8.94
N LEU A 816 -29.31 8.01 -9.64
CA LEU A 816 -28.44 8.77 -10.52
C LEU A 816 -29.18 9.34 -11.74
N GLY A 817 -29.10 10.67 -11.92
CA GLY A 817 -29.69 11.37 -13.06
C GLY A 817 -31.23 11.49 -13.00
N ARG A 818 -31.81 11.49 -11.78
CA ARG A 818 -33.26 11.62 -11.55
C ARG A 818 -33.62 12.78 -10.63
#